data_2bd6635728aaff5843dbd71dee82bb60
#
_entry.id   2bd6635728aaff5843dbd71dee82bb60
#
_cell.length_a   1.000
_cell.length_b   1.000
_cell.length_c   1.000
_cell.angle_alpha   90.00
_cell.angle_beta   90.00
_cell.angle_gamma   90.00
#
_symmetry.space_group_name_H-M   'P 1'
#
loop_
_entity.id
_entity.type
_entity.pdbx_description
1 polymer ?
#
loop_
_entity_poly.entity_id
_entity_poly.type
_entity_poly.pdbx_seq_one_letter_code
_entity_poly.pdbx_strand_id
1 'polypeptide(L)'
;MKKVISMLAVLSMLLCMGAAATAEAAYTPGTYTATAAGFGGDVTVTVTVDESAITDVQVEGEDETPAIGGVAVANMPAAILAAGGSDVDATTGATVTSTAILTALDAALAQASGTDLAAKMAPGTYTAQAYGFQQISPITVTLTVDETSIQDIEFDGNLDSVAMIRAVNTYLLPRIVENQSVGVDAITGATSTSNAVLTAARDCLEQALVAGGSSAAAITAFLTPEPKVEAQETIDVDVLVVGMGAAGISAATAAAEAQQAAGVPVSVLAIEKSGRYGGTGAFTGEPMSVNPPRYKLQYNGGEDYMDYDALLAAWTEYVEGDAKMEVVETFLQNSGETADWLHYDHGFLLNNPTSGFGANTYRCKQQYVSIATAEEGRDYGMDVSAGQNTMVDQYYQRFVSDYVKLGGRYMLETEGYGLIYDEAANRVTGVRAKGHDGTEYIINAKSVILCTGGFAGSEEMEKEYLSQNPYFDHFGDEQWTMIGMHENDGKMLQAAIDIGAGTYNISVVPMIHFATSNIVIHDYPVHTFAKDDPNYAHVLWYGWEQTWSLNELPNALILCSDIPWVDADGERFEAEGELFGWWKAGPSYWAVWSQDQIDGIAENGFSSNLSTLAAGNQGLMPGNMPVPEVYDVLDKLVAQGYVVKADTYEELAQQMGVDPATFTKTMEDYTSYCETGVDEQFGKAAEKLVAPGNGPYYALKGYSAAFATNGGLDINENFEVLQDDGETVIGGLWACGCDASGVMYSEKKPYVTYGGAAIGFAYTSGRLAGGYAADYAAGVQ
;
A
#
# COMPACT_ATOMS: atom_id res chain seq x y z
N MET A 1 68.45 -40.15 30.81
CA MET A 1 67.47 -39.20 30.24
C MET A 1 66.63 -39.79 29.11
N LYS A 2 67.10 -40.65 28.19
CA LYS A 2 66.22 -41.18 27.09
C LYS A 2 65.18 -42.23 27.55
N LYS A 3 65.27 -42.88 28.70
CA LYS A 3 64.29 -43.84 29.22
C LYS A 3 63.16 -43.20 30.03
N VAL A 4 63.35 -41.96 30.54
CA VAL A 4 62.29 -41.21 31.27
C VAL A 4 61.34 -40.48 30.29
N ILE A 5 61.86 -40.06 29.14
CA ILE A 5 61.09 -39.41 28.11
C ILE A 5 60.09 -40.40 27.43
N SER A 6 60.52 -41.69 27.25
CA SER A 6 59.65 -42.73 26.68
C SER A 6 58.54 -43.15 27.65
N MET A 7 58.70 -43.02 28.94
CA MET A 7 57.69 -43.41 29.93
C MET A 7 56.63 -42.28 30.13
N LEU A 8 57.03 -41.00 29.95
CA LEU A 8 56.11 -39.89 29.96
C LEU A 8 55.28 -39.82 28.66
N ALA A 9 55.80 -40.19 27.49
CA ALA A 9 55.08 -40.25 26.25
C ALA A 9 54.03 -41.38 26.20
N VAL A 10 54.29 -42.52 26.83
CA VAL A 10 53.32 -43.62 26.95
C VAL A 10 52.30 -43.35 28.02
N LEU A 11 52.58 -42.57 29.07
CA LEU A 11 51.64 -42.19 30.09
C LEU A 11 50.71 -41.05 29.58
N SER A 12 51.20 -40.18 28.69
CA SER A 12 50.33 -39.17 28.02
C SER A 12 49.41 -39.77 26.95
N MET A 13 49.84 -40.89 26.27
CA MET A 13 48.96 -41.64 25.35
C MET A 13 47.93 -42.53 26.07
N LEU A 14 48.22 -42.98 27.28
CA LEU A 14 47.26 -43.78 28.08
C LEU A 14 46.24 -42.86 28.85
N LEU A 15 46.57 -41.56 29.06
CA LEU A 15 45.60 -40.59 29.59
C LEU A 15 44.67 -40.00 28.51
N CYS A 16 45.00 -40.16 27.22
CA CYS A 16 44.09 -39.76 26.11
C CYS A 16 43.15 -40.90 25.65
N MET A 17 43.21 -42.09 26.26
CA MET A 17 42.30 -43.21 25.98
C MET A 17 41.25 -43.47 27.08
N GLY A 18 41.01 -42.51 27.94
CA GLY A 18 40.12 -42.71 29.10
C GLY A 18 39.12 -41.58 29.38
N ALA A 19 38.73 -40.80 28.36
CA ALA A 19 37.55 -39.99 28.39
C ALA A 19 37.01 -39.91 26.94
N ALA A 20 36.37 -40.98 26.48
CA ALA A 20 35.24 -40.79 25.63
C ALA A 20 34.20 -40.11 26.54
N ALA A 21 34.22 -38.77 26.61
CA ALA A 21 33.03 -38.04 26.97
C ALA A 21 31.99 -38.52 25.96
N THR A 22 31.03 -39.30 26.41
CA THR A 22 29.78 -39.44 25.66
C THR A 22 29.32 -38.00 25.47
N ALA A 23 29.46 -37.47 24.25
CA ALA A 23 28.76 -36.25 23.94
C ALA A 23 27.30 -36.53 24.32
N GLU A 24 26.77 -35.77 25.25
CA GLU A 24 25.35 -35.82 25.58
C GLU A 24 24.64 -35.62 24.26
N ALA A 25 23.67 -36.49 23.96
CA ALA A 25 22.91 -36.40 22.72
C ALA A 25 22.26 -35.02 22.67
N ALA A 26 22.47 -34.30 21.59
CA ALA A 26 21.91 -32.96 21.44
C ALA A 26 20.36 -33.02 21.32
N TYR A 27 19.86 -34.13 20.75
CA TYR A 27 18.44 -34.37 20.55
C TYR A 27 18.03 -35.79 20.93
N THR A 28 16.76 -35.96 21.28
CA THR A 28 16.12 -37.27 21.29
C THR A 28 15.69 -37.60 19.86
N PRO A 29 16.18 -38.68 19.24
CA PRO A 29 15.82 -39.02 17.86
C PRO A 29 14.33 -39.14 17.67
N GLY A 30 13.79 -38.49 16.64
CA GLY A 30 12.35 -38.47 16.37
C GLY A 30 11.95 -37.37 15.37
N THR A 31 10.66 -37.26 15.14
CA THR A 31 10.05 -36.20 14.34
C THR A 31 9.23 -35.30 15.24
N TYR A 32 9.44 -34.03 15.17
CA TYR A 32 8.85 -32.99 16.00
C TYR A 32 8.20 -31.94 15.13
N THR A 33 7.04 -31.43 15.54
CA THR A 33 6.28 -30.45 14.77
C THR A 33 5.90 -29.30 15.68
N ALA A 34 6.01 -28.09 15.16
CA ALA A 34 5.51 -26.89 15.78
C ALA A 34 4.97 -25.92 14.73
N THR A 35 4.13 -24.99 15.16
CA THR A 35 3.44 -24.02 14.30
C THR A 35 3.67 -22.62 14.84
N ALA A 36 3.83 -21.64 13.93
CA ALA A 36 3.89 -20.22 14.27
C ALA A 36 3.09 -19.42 13.25
N ALA A 37 2.55 -18.27 13.67
CA ALA A 37 1.80 -17.39 12.79
C ALA A 37 2.72 -16.76 11.72
N GLY A 38 2.39 -16.95 10.45
CA GLY A 38 3.02 -16.34 9.29
C GLY A 38 2.34 -15.04 8.87
N PHE A 39 2.53 -14.63 7.62
CA PHE A 39 1.90 -13.42 7.07
C PHE A 39 0.47 -13.70 6.59
N GLY A 40 0.26 -14.77 5.84
CA GLY A 40 -1.04 -15.16 5.29
C GLY A 40 -1.83 -16.12 6.20
N GLY A 41 -1.14 -16.82 7.10
CA GLY A 41 -1.73 -17.82 7.98
C GLY A 41 -0.68 -18.56 8.79
N ASP A 42 -1.06 -19.66 9.41
CA ASP A 42 -0.17 -20.48 10.21
C ASP A 42 0.89 -21.20 9.33
N VAL A 43 2.14 -21.14 9.76
CA VAL A 43 3.24 -21.89 9.17
C VAL A 43 3.65 -23.03 10.11
N THR A 44 3.57 -24.25 9.61
CA THR A 44 3.94 -25.47 10.37
C THR A 44 5.29 -26.00 9.92
N VAL A 45 6.21 -26.20 10.85
CA VAL A 45 7.50 -26.84 10.61
C VAL A 45 7.54 -28.21 11.24
N THR A 46 7.89 -29.22 10.44
CA THR A 46 8.14 -30.59 10.88
C THR A 46 9.63 -30.90 10.70
N VAL A 47 10.34 -31.13 11.79
CA VAL A 47 11.77 -31.46 11.80
C VAL A 47 11.99 -32.88 12.25
N THR A 48 12.87 -33.62 11.55
CA THR A 48 13.34 -34.95 11.98
C THR A 48 14.79 -34.81 12.41
N VAL A 49 15.11 -35.34 13.61
CA VAL A 49 16.46 -35.30 14.18
C VAL A 49 16.97 -36.70 14.55
N ASP A 50 18.26 -36.90 14.48
CA ASP A 50 18.96 -37.98 15.15
C ASP A 50 19.61 -37.49 16.47
N GLU A 51 20.44 -38.25 17.11
CA GLU A 51 21.09 -37.88 18.40
C GLU A 51 21.95 -36.61 18.31
N SER A 52 22.33 -36.17 17.13
CA SER A 52 23.34 -35.13 16.90
C SER A 52 22.97 -34.03 15.90
N ALA A 53 22.01 -34.26 15.01
CA ALA A 53 21.74 -33.37 13.88
C ALA A 53 20.29 -33.41 13.41
N ILE A 54 19.92 -32.35 12.69
CA ILE A 54 18.68 -32.30 11.89
C ILE A 54 18.92 -33.16 10.63
N THR A 55 17.99 -34.06 10.33
CA THR A 55 18.06 -34.98 9.20
C THR A 55 17.04 -34.71 8.11
N ASP A 56 15.93 -34.03 8.46
CA ASP A 56 14.89 -33.59 7.53
C ASP A 56 14.15 -32.37 8.06
N VAL A 57 13.72 -31.47 7.16
CA VAL A 57 12.90 -30.29 7.46
C VAL A 57 11.82 -30.17 6.42
N GLN A 58 10.57 -30.08 6.86
CA GLN A 58 9.40 -29.80 6.03
C GLN A 58 8.68 -28.56 6.57
N VAL A 59 8.22 -27.72 5.66
CA VAL A 59 7.48 -26.49 5.98
C VAL A 59 6.17 -26.49 5.19
N GLU A 60 5.09 -26.24 5.88
CA GLU A 60 3.74 -26.10 5.33
C GLU A 60 3.21 -24.71 5.68
N GLY A 61 2.65 -23.98 4.71
CA GLY A 61 2.06 -22.66 4.87
C GLY A 61 1.14 -22.40 3.68
N GLU A 62 -0.03 -23.07 3.67
CA GLU A 62 -0.96 -23.07 2.51
C GLU A 62 -1.59 -21.70 2.28
N ASP A 63 -1.77 -20.90 3.33
CA ASP A 63 -2.39 -19.58 3.27
C ASP A 63 -1.38 -18.44 3.00
N GLU A 64 -0.10 -18.77 2.85
CA GLU A 64 0.93 -17.78 2.55
C GLU A 64 0.85 -17.27 1.11
N THR A 65 1.11 -15.99 0.91
CA THR A 65 1.13 -15.36 -0.42
C THR A 65 2.11 -16.09 -1.35
N PRO A 66 1.67 -16.71 -2.44
CA PRO A 66 2.50 -17.60 -3.25
C PRO A 66 3.80 -16.97 -3.76
N ALA A 67 3.77 -15.70 -4.18
CA ALA A 67 4.93 -14.99 -4.74
C ALA A 67 5.89 -14.43 -3.67
N ILE A 68 5.50 -14.41 -2.40
CA ILE A 68 6.27 -13.83 -1.29
C ILE A 68 6.53 -14.89 -0.22
N GLY A 69 5.55 -15.17 0.63
CA GLY A 69 5.66 -16.15 1.72
C GLY A 69 5.86 -17.57 1.20
N GLY A 70 5.20 -17.94 0.11
CA GLY A 70 5.37 -19.24 -0.56
C GLY A 70 6.80 -19.48 -1.04
N VAL A 71 7.55 -18.43 -1.39
CA VAL A 71 8.99 -18.53 -1.74
C VAL A 71 9.83 -18.89 -0.52
N ALA A 72 9.52 -18.32 0.66
CA ALA A 72 10.20 -18.68 1.91
C ALA A 72 9.87 -20.13 2.31
N VAL A 73 8.60 -20.54 2.25
CA VAL A 73 8.14 -21.91 2.51
C VAL A 73 8.87 -22.92 1.62
N ALA A 74 9.09 -22.61 0.35
CA ALA A 74 9.78 -23.49 -0.60
C ALA A 74 11.31 -23.58 -0.40
N ASN A 75 11.97 -22.46 -0.05
CA ASN A 75 13.43 -22.36 -0.09
C ASN A 75 14.10 -22.58 1.27
N MET A 76 13.48 -22.14 2.37
CA MET A 76 14.08 -22.20 3.71
C MET A 76 14.34 -23.62 4.22
N PRO A 77 13.55 -24.67 3.95
CA PRO A 77 13.86 -26.02 4.39
C PRO A 77 15.27 -26.49 4.03
N ALA A 78 15.67 -26.23 2.78
CA ALA A 78 17.01 -26.62 2.31
C ALA A 78 18.12 -25.80 2.99
N ALA A 79 17.92 -24.51 3.22
CA ALA A 79 18.87 -23.66 3.93
C ALA A 79 19.03 -24.08 5.40
N ILE A 80 17.94 -24.33 6.10
CA ILE A 80 17.91 -24.80 7.50
C ILE A 80 18.64 -26.15 7.63
N LEU A 81 18.36 -27.09 6.73
CA LEU A 81 19.02 -28.39 6.73
C LEU A 81 20.54 -28.27 6.49
N ALA A 82 20.94 -27.37 5.60
CA ALA A 82 22.35 -27.10 5.30
C ALA A 82 23.10 -26.42 6.46
N ALA A 83 22.42 -25.49 7.16
CA ALA A 83 22.95 -24.80 8.34
C ALA A 83 22.97 -25.72 9.59
N GLY A 84 22.06 -26.69 9.63
CA GLY A 84 21.87 -27.58 10.79
C GLY A 84 21.14 -26.86 11.95
N GLY A 85 20.38 -25.82 11.71
CA GLY A 85 19.68 -25.02 12.72
C GLY A 85 19.02 -23.78 12.15
N SER A 86 18.58 -22.89 13.03
CA SER A 86 17.86 -21.66 12.69
C SER A 86 18.76 -20.46 12.31
N ASP A 87 20.09 -20.65 12.29
CA ASP A 87 21.04 -19.59 11.87
C ASP A 87 21.08 -19.48 10.33
N VAL A 88 19.98 -19.02 9.76
CA VAL A 88 19.78 -18.82 8.32
C VAL A 88 19.11 -17.46 8.08
N ASP A 89 19.49 -16.82 6.97
CA ASP A 89 18.91 -15.54 6.58
C ASP A 89 17.43 -15.67 6.20
N ALA A 90 16.64 -14.69 6.55
CA ALA A 90 15.25 -14.58 6.09
C ALA A 90 15.21 -14.39 4.57
N THR A 91 14.19 -14.96 3.92
CA THR A 91 13.93 -14.73 2.51
C THR A 91 13.55 -13.25 2.30
N THR A 92 14.31 -12.57 1.43
CA THR A 92 14.08 -11.14 1.14
C THR A 92 12.64 -10.92 0.66
N GLY A 93 11.96 -9.92 1.25
CA GLY A 93 10.56 -9.62 0.99
C GLY A 93 9.54 -10.48 1.75
N ALA A 94 9.96 -11.63 2.31
CA ALA A 94 9.10 -12.55 3.07
C ALA A 94 9.51 -12.67 4.54
N THR A 95 9.87 -11.57 5.18
CA THR A 95 10.45 -11.55 6.54
C THR A 95 9.50 -12.16 7.57
N VAL A 96 8.21 -11.84 7.53
CA VAL A 96 7.22 -12.37 8.49
C VAL A 96 7.11 -13.90 8.38
N THR A 97 6.92 -14.41 7.18
CA THR A 97 6.85 -15.86 6.92
C THR A 97 8.17 -16.56 7.29
N SER A 98 9.32 -15.97 6.94
CA SER A 98 10.63 -16.51 7.30
C SER A 98 10.83 -16.59 8.81
N THR A 99 10.42 -15.54 9.52
CA THR A 99 10.48 -15.50 10.97
C THR A 99 9.57 -16.55 11.61
N ALA A 100 8.36 -16.76 11.07
CA ALA A 100 7.46 -17.81 11.50
C ALA A 100 8.08 -19.21 11.30
N ILE A 101 8.72 -19.47 10.15
CA ILE A 101 9.43 -20.72 9.88
C ILE A 101 10.51 -20.97 10.93
N LEU A 102 11.37 -19.98 11.20
CA LEU A 102 12.47 -20.13 12.16
C LEU A 102 11.95 -20.33 13.59
N THR A 103 10.89 -19.64 13.97
CA THR A 103 10.25 -19.81 15.29
C THR A 103 9.67 -21.18 15.46
N ALA A 104 8.93 -21.67 14.48
CA ALA A 104 8.36 -23.03 14.54
C ALA A 104 9.47 -24.09 14.56
N LEU A 105 10.56 -23.87 13.80
CA LEU A 105 11.75 -24.73 13.85
C LEU A 105 12.35 -24.78 15.25
N ASP A 106 12.62 -23.63 15.86
CA ASP A 106 13.21 -23.56 17.20
C ASP A 106 12.35 -24.22 18.25
N ALA A 107 11.01 -24.05 18.17
CA ALA A 107 10.06 -24.73 19.03
C ALA A 107 10.09 -26.27 18.85
N ALA A 108 10.19 -26.76 17.61
CA ALA A 108 10.29 -28.18 17.33
C ALA A 108 11.64 -28.76 17.81
N LEU A 109 12.74 -28.03 17.64
CA LEU A 109 14.07 -28.42 18.14
C LEU A 109 14.14 -28.40 19.69
N ALA A 110 13.46 -27.47 20.34
CA ALA A 110 13.34 -27.43 21.80
C ALA A 110 12.61 -28.67 22.34
N GLN A 111 11.54 -29.11 21.67
CA GLN A 111 10.89 -30.38 21.99
C GLN A 111 11.86 -31.57 21.84
N ALA A 112 12.64 -31.59 20.75
CA ALA A 112 13.61 -32.65 20.48
C ALA A 112 14.73 -32.71 21.51
N SER A 113 15.20 -31.56 21.98
CA SER A 113 16.29 -31.47 23.00
C SER A 113 15.78 -31.63 24.44
N GLY A 114 14.46 -31.67 24.65
CA GLY A 114 13.85 -31.65 25.99
C GLY A 114 14.09 -30.33 26.72
N THR A 115 14.34 -29.25 25.99
CA THR A 115 14.55 -27.93 26.56
C THR A 115 13.23 -27.43 27.18
N ASP A 116 13.28 -26.98 28.43
CA ASP A 116 12.10 -26.38 29.08
C ASP A 116 11.81 -25.02 28.40
N LEU A 117 10.65 -24.92 27.76
CA LEU A 117 10.15 -23.70 27.14
C LEU A 117 9.43 -22.80 28.14
N ALA A 118 9.61 -23.01 29.45
CA ALA A 118 9.03 -22.12 30.46
C ALA A 118 9.51 -20.68 30.17
N ALA A 119 8.56 -19.83 29.79
CA ALA A 119 8.83 -18.44 29.48
C ALA A 119 9.07 -17.66 30.78
N LYS A 120 10.34 -17.44 31.12
CA LYS A 120 10.76 -16.57 32.21
C LYS A 120 11.55 -15.40 31.66
N MET A 121 11.03 -14.19 31.85
CA MET A 121 11.68 -12.95 31.45
C MET A 121 12.48 -12.35 32.61
N ALA A 122 13.49 -11.57 32.31
CA ALA A 122 14.06 -10.64 33.31
C ALA A 122 13.17 -9.39 33.34
N PRO A 123 12.62 -9.01 34.52
CA PRO A 123 11.86 -7.77 34.63
C PRO A 123 12.65 -6.55 34.19
N GLY A 124 12.06 -5.72 33.34
CA GLY A 124 12.74 -4.51 32.83
C GLY A 124 12.05 -3.93 31.62
N THR A 125 12.72 -2.95 31.02
CA THR A 125 12.29 -2.30 29.79
C THR A 125 13.30 -2.61 28.69
N TYR A 126 12.81 -3.04 27.54
CA TYR A 126 13.57 -3.47 26.36
C TYR A 126 13.19 -2.64 25.17
N THR A 127 14.15 -2.40 24.26
CA THR A 127 13.91 -1.64 23.04
C THR A 127 14.42 -2.40 21.83
N ALA A 128 13.68 -2.30 20.73
CA ALA A 128 14.06 -2.84 19.44
C ALA A 128 13.50 -1.97 18.30
N GLN A 129 13.96 -2.20 17.08
CA GLN A 129 13.60 -1.40 15.93
C GLN A 129 13.21 -2.27 14.75
N ALA A 130 12.22 -1.80 13.96
CA ALA A 130 11.86 -2.38 12.68
C ALA A 130 11.37 -1.29 11.72
N TYR A 131 11.45 -1.54 10.41
CA TYR A 131 10.98 -0.59 9.41
C TYR A 131 9.48 -0.78 9.16
N GLY A 132 8.73 0.33 9.27
CA GLY A 132 7.30 0.40 8.98
C GLY A 132 7.03 0.73 7.51
N PHE A 133 5.99 1.54 7.26
CA PHE A 133 5.68 2.02 5.91
C PHE A 133 6.78 2.94 5.38
N GLN A 134 7.30 3.82 6.22
CA GLN A 134 8.41 4.69 5.86
C GLN A 134 9.74 3.96 6.03
N GLN A 135 10.39 3.66 4.91
CA GLN A 135 11.66 2.93 4.89
C GLN A 135 12.88 3.82 5.17
N ILE A 136 12.67 5.12 5.43
CA ILE A 136 13.74 6.10 5.68
C ILE A 136 14.29 5.95 7.10
N SER A 137 13.42 5.68 8.08
CA SER A 137 13.79 5.59 9.49
C SER A 137 12.97 4.50 10.20
N PRO A 138 13.62 3.64 11.01
CA PRO A 138 12.90 2.58 11.69
C PRO A 138 12.00 3.12 12.81
N ILE A 139 10.91 2.42 13.06
CA ILE A 139 10.08 2.53 14.26
C ILE A 139 10.87 1.96 15.45
N THR A 140 10.83 2.62 16.60
CA THR A 140 11.41 2.13 17.84
C THR A 140 10.30 1.71 18.79
N VAL A 141 10.28 0.45 19.21
CA VAL A 141 9.36 -0.09 20.22
C VAL A 141 10.07 -0.14 21.56
N THR A 142 9.36 0.23 22.62
CA THR A 142 9.76 0.10 24.01
C THR A 142 8.77 -0.79 24.74
N LEU A 143 9.22 -1.94 25.20
CA LEU A 143 8.39 -2.95 25.89
C LEU A 143 8.83 -3.10 27.35
N THR A 144 7.88 -3.04 28.28
CA THR A 144 8.11 -3.26 29.70
C THR A 144 7.49 -4.59 30.13
N VAL A 145 8.27 -5.44 30.77
CA VAL A 145 7.85 -6.77 31.22
C VAL A 145 8.16 -7.02 32.70
N ASP A 146 7.41 -7.91 33.34
CA ASP A 146 7.79 -8.60 34.57
C ASP A 146 8.34 -10.02 34.28
N GLU A 147 8.42 -10.93 35.27
CA GLU A 147 8.96 -12.26 35.06
C GLU A 147 8.14 -13.13 34.09
N THR A 148 6.85 -12.81 33.89
CA THR A 148 5.89 -13.71 33.20
C THR A 148 4.93 -13.00 32.26
N SER A 149 4.88 -11.67 32.28
CA SER A 149 3.86 -10.91 31.54
C SER A 149 4.37 -9.60 30.94
N ILE A 150 3.73 -9.19 29.86
CA ILE A 150 3.87 -7.87 29.23
C ILE A 150 3.09 -6.88 30.08
N GLN A 151 3.76 -5.82 30.56
CA GLN A 151 3.16 -4.80 31.41
C GLN A 151 2.75 -3.55 30.65
N ASP A 152 3.57 -3.15 29.68
CA ASP A 152 3.34 -1.96 28.88
C ASP A 152 4.12 -2.02 27.56
N ILE A 153 3.59 -1.34 26.54
CA ILE A 153 4.23 -1.19 25.25
C ILE A 153 3.99 0.21 24.69
N GLU A 154 5.06 0.86 24.25
CA GLU A 154 5.04 2.14 23.58
C GLU A 154 5.85 2.05 22.30
N PHE A 155 5.56 2.89 21.30
CA PHE A 155 6.42 3.02 20.14
C PHE A 155 6.54 4.49 19.68
N ASP A 156 7.69 4.81 19.11
CA ASP A 156 7.92 6.01 18.34
C ASP A 156 7.77 5.66 16.85
N GLY A 157 6.66 6.13 16.26
CA GLY A 157 6.33 5.88 14.86
C GLY A 157 7.15 6.72 13.88
N ASN A 158 7.89 7.69 14.41
CA ASN A 158 8.81 8.57 13.70
C ASN A 158 8.17 9.18 12.45
N LEU A 159 8.50 8.67 11.24
CA LEU A 159 8.04 9.23 9.98
C LEU A 159 6.83 8.50 9.38
N ASP A 160 6.30 7.47 10.01
CA ASP A 160 5.09 6.80 9.54
C ASP A 160 3.86 7.72 9.60
N SER A 161 2.86 7.42 8.80
CA SER A 161 1.68 8.27 8.66
C SER A 161 0.89 8.38 9.97
N VAL A 162 0.55 9.60 10.37
CA VAL A 162 -0.09 9.92 11.66
C VAL A 162 -1.38 9.11 11.89
N ALA A 163 -2.20 8.90 10.85
CA ALA A 163 -3.43 8.11 10.96
C ALA A 163 -3.15 6.65 11.31
N MET A 164 -2.08 6.05 10.75
CA MET A 164 -1.64 4.68 11.03
C MET A 164 -1.06 4.57 12.44
N ILE A 165 -0.22 5.50 12.85
CA ILE A 165 0.31 5.61 14.21
C ILE A 165 -0.85 5.67 15.22
N ARG A 166 -1.86 6.49 14.95
CA ARG A 166 -3.04 6.61 15.81
C ARG A 166 -3.82 5.29 15.90
N ALA A 167 -4.05 4.59 14.77
CA ALA A 167 -4.74 3.31 14.75
C ALA A 167 -3.98 2.24 15.55
N VAL A 168 -2.67 2.14 15.36
CA VAL A 168 -1.80 1.21 16.11
C VAL A 168 -1.85 1.51 17.61
N ASN A 169 -1.70 2.77 18.03
CA ASN A 169 -1.80 3.17 19.44
C ASN A 169 -3.18 2.86 20.04
N THR A 170 -4.25 3.02 19.26
CA THR A 170 -5.61 2.87 19.75
C THR A 170 -6.02 1.41 19.89
N TYR A 171 -5.58 0.54 18.98
CA TYR A 171 -6.06 -0.83 18.88
C TYR A 171 -4.96 -1.88 19.09
N LEU A 172 -3.82 -1.79 18.42
CA LEU A 172 -2.80 -2.84 18.44
C LEU A 172 -2.10 -2.93 19.81
N LEU A 173 -1.63 -1.80 20.35
CA LEU A 173 -0.89 -1.83 21.62
C LEU A 173 -1.74 -2.37 22.76
N PRO A 174 -3.02 -1.96 22.95
CA PRO A 174 -3.90 -2.58 23.94
C PRO A 174 -4.09 -4.10 23.72
N ARG A 175 -4.24 -4.55 22.47
CA ARG A 175 -4.39 -5.98 22.15
C ARG A 175 -3.19 -6.80 22.58
N ILE A 176 -1.97 -6.32 22.32
CA ILE A 176 -0.73 -6.99 22.74
C ILE A 176 -0.74 -7.19 24.26
N VAL A 177 -1.08 -6.16 25.03
CA VAL A 177 -1.09 -6.21 26.50
C VAL A 177 -2.24 -7.05 27.03
N GLU A 178 -3.45 -6.91 26.49
CA GLU A 178 -4.65 -7.65 26.92
C GLU A 178 -4.55 -9.15 26.63
N ASN A 179 -4.03 -9.51 25.44
CA ASN A 179 -3.87 -10.91 25.05
C ASN A 179 -2.54 -11.50 25.52
N GLN A 180 -1.63 -10.70 26.08
CA GLN A 180 -0.29 -11.13 26.46
C GLN A 180 0.43 -11.81 25.30
N SER A 181 0.31 -11.24 24.10
CA SER A 181 0.76 -11.86 22.86
C SER A 181 1.16 -10.81 21.82
N VAL A 182 2.22 -11.09 21.08
CA VAL A 182 2.61 -10.41 19.84
C VAL A 182 2.19 -11.19 18.59
N GLY A 183 1.41 -12.27 18.77
CA GLY A 183 0.75 -13.03 17.70
C GLY A 183 -0.66 -12.49 17.38
N VAL A 184 -0.99 -11.28 17.83
CA VAL A 184 -2.25 -10.60 17.51
C VAL A 184 -2.27 -10.11 16.08
N ASP A 185 -3.47 -9.93 15.51
CA ASP A 185 -3.62 -9.45 14.15
C ASP A 185 -3.14 -8.00 13.96
N ALA A 186 -2.51 -7.74 12.84
CA ALA A 186 -2.19 -6.39 12.41
C ALA A 186 -3.48 -5.58 12.16
N ILE A 187 -3.43 -4.27 12.40
CA ILE A 187 -4.56 -3.38 12.15
C ILE A 187 -4.75 -3.20 10.64
N THR A 188 -5.88 -3.61 10.12
CA THR A 188 -6.26 -3.37 8.73
C THR A 188 -6.19 -1.87 8.40
N GLY A 189 -5.52 -1.52 7.30
CA GLY A 189 -5.26 -0.13 6.91
C GLY A 189 -4.06 0.53 7.60
N ALA A 190 -3.38 -0.21 8.51
CA ALA A 190 -2.11 0.19 9.12
C ALA A 190 -1.13 -1.00 9.18
N THR A 191 -1.22 -1.92 8.22
CA THR A 191 -0.56 -3.24 8.24
C THR A 191 0.97 -3.12 8.33
N SER A 192 1.59 -2.27 7.52
CA SER A 192 3.06 -2.10 7.54
C SER A 192 3.57 -1.57 8.88
N THR A 193 2.91 -0.54 9.43
CA THR A 193 3.24 0.01 10.75
C THR A 193 3.00 -1.01 11.86
N SER A 194 1.87 -1.75 11.79
CA SER A 194 1.55 -2.82 12.75
C SER A 194 2.58 -3.94 12.75
N ASN A 195 2.95 -4.43 11.58
CA ASN A 195 3.95 -5.50 11.43
C ASN A 195 5.33 -5.06 11.94
N ALA A 196 5.73 -3.81 11.73
CA ALA A 196 6.96 -3.28 12.30
C ALA A 196 6.91 -3.25 13.84
N VAL A 197 5.78 -2.81 14.42
CA VAL A 197 5.60 -2.81 15.87
C VAL A 197 5.61 -4.24 16.43
N LEU A 198 4.91 -5.18 15.81
CA LEU A 198 4.89 -6.60 16.21
C LEU A 198 6.28 -7.23 16.11
N THR A 199 7.03 -6.98 15.04
CA THR A 199 8.41 -7.46 14.86
C THR A 199 9.32 -6.93 15.96
N ALA A 200 9.33 -5.61 16.17
CA ALA A 200 10.18 -5.01 17.20
C ALA A 200 9.76 -5.44 18.63
N ALA A 201 8.44 -5.58 18.90
CA ALA A 201 7.95 -6.06 20.19
C ALA A 201 8.38 -7.51 20.45
N ARG A 202 8.40 -8.35 19.41
CA ARG A 202 8.92 -9.71 19.49
C ARG A 202 10.40 -9.72 19.85
N ASP A 203 11.22 -8.91 19.18
CA ASP A 203 12.63 -8.78 19.49
C ASP A 203 12.87 -8.33 20.95
N CYS A 204 12.03 -7.41 21.47
CA CYS A 204 12.07 -7.01 22.87
C CYS A 204 11.76 -8.17 23.82
N LEU A 205 10.76 -9.00 23.51
CA LEU A 205 10.42 -10.19 24.29
C LEU A 205 11.54 -11.23 24.27
N GLU A 206 12.15 -11.47 23.11
CA GLU A 206 13.30 -12.38 23.00
C GLU A 206 14.47 -11.92 23.84
N GLN A 207 14.79 -10.61 23.84
CA GLN A 207 15.81 -10.04 24.72
C GLN A 207 15.48 -10.28 26.19
N ALA A 208 14.22 -10.06 26.59
CA ALA A 208 13.76 -10.25 27.96
C ALA A 208 13.84 -11.71 28.41
N LEU A 209 13.44 -12.65 27.53
CA LEU A 209 13.53 -14.09 27.77
C LEU A 209 14.96 -14.57 27.93
N VAL A 210 15.86 -14.19 27.03
CA VAL A 210 17.30 -14.52 27.10
C VAL A 210 17.93 -13.94 28.37
N ALA A 211 17.61 -12.69 28.72
CA ALA A 211 18.07 -12.07 29.94
C ALA A 211 17.51 -12.77 31.21
N GLY A 212 16.32 -13.36 31.14
CA GLY A 212 15.70 -14.18 32.19
C GLY A 212 16.25 -15.59 32.30
N GLY A 213 17.15 -15.97 31.38
CA GLY A 213 17.77 -17.30 31.33
C GLY A 213 16.92 -18.34 30.59
N SER A 214 15.87 -17.92 29.90
CA SER A 214 15.07 -18.76 29.01
C SER A 214 15.73 -18.88 27.62
N SER A 215 15.34 -19.90 26.86
CA SER A 215 15.64 -19.95 25.42
C SER A 215 14.87 -18.88 24.65
N ALA A 216 15.42 -18.36 23.55
CA ALA A 216 14.68 -17.50 22.63
C ALA A 216 13.40 -18.20 22.10
N ALA A 217 13.44 -19.51 21.90
CA ALA A 217 12.28 -20.32 21.50
C ALA A 217 11.10 -20.24 22.48
N ALA A 218 11.31 -19.79 23.74
CA ALA A 218 10.23 -19.56 24.70
C ALA A 218 9.28 -18.42 24.28
N ILE A 219 9.65 -17.62 23.24
CA ILE A 219 8.77 -16.62 22.61
C ILE A 219 7.44 -17.20 22.15
N THR A 220 7.38 -18.51 21.82
CA THR A 220 6.15 -19.20 21.41
C THR A 220 5.01 -19.06 22.42
N ALA A 221 5.34 -18.84 23.71
CA ALA A 221 4.31 -18.56 24.75
C ALA A 221 3.60 -17.22 24.53
N PHE A 222 4.17 -16.32 23.75
CA PHE A 222 3.65 -14.98 23.45
C PHE A 222 3.22 -14.81 21.99
N LEU A 223 3.00 -15.90 21.24
CA LEU A 223 2.57 -15.89 19.84
C LEU A 223 1.15 -16.43 19.66
N THR A 224 0.37 -16.52 20.71
CA THR A 224 -1.01 -17.00 20.63
C THR A 224 -1.87 -15.99 19.85
N PRO A 225 -2.55 -16.41 18.76
CA PRO A 225 -3.49 -15.56 18.06
C PRO A 225 -4.63 -15.06 18.95
N GLU A 226 -5.23 -13.95 18.58
CA GLU A 226 -6.42 -13.44 19.27
C GLU A 226 -7.58 -14.46 19.21
N PRO A 227 -8.28 -14.66 20.32
CA PRO A 227 -9.48 -15.50 20.29
C PRO A 227 -10.58 -14.84 19.46
N LYS A 228 -11.12 -15.56 18.48
CA LYS A 228 -12.29 -15.09 17.72
C LYS A 228 -13.57 -15.62 18.36
N VAL A 229 -14.61 -14.78 18.36
CA VAL A 229 -15.92 -15.15 18.89
C VAL A 229 -16.83 -15.67 17.78
N GLU A 230 -17.65 -16.67 18.10
CA GLU A 230 -18.72 -17.13 17.23
C GLU A 230 -20.05 -16.50 17.68
N ALA A 231 -20.23 -15.20 17.36
CA ALA A 231 -21.44 -14.46 17.70
C ALA A 231 -22.12 -13.94 16.42
N GLN A 232 -23.43 -13.78 16.46
CA GLN A 232 -24.19 -13.13 15.40
C GLN A 232 -25.08 -12.06 16.02
N GLU A 233 -25.01 -10.85 15.46
CA GLU A 233 -25.82 -9.71 15.86
C GLU A 233 -26.63 -9.17 14.69
N THR A 234 -27.80 -8.62 14.98
CA THR A 234 -28.66 -7.95 14.01
C THR A 234 -28.79 -6.47 14.39
N ILE A 235 -28.53 -5.60 13.41
CA ILE A 235 -28.64 -4.14 13.57
C ILE A 235 -29.64 -3.64 12.54
N ASP A 236 -30.59 -2.81 12.96
CA ASP A 236 -31.55 -2.14 12.09
C ASP A 236 -31.21 -0.65 11.98
N VAL A 237 -31.10 -0.14 10.76
CA VAL A 237 -30.85 1.28 10.46
C VAL A 237 -31.67 1.74 9.25
N ASP A 238 -31.80 3.03 9.08
CA ASP A 238 -32.45 3.59 7.88
C ASP A 238 -31.45 3.68 6.73
N VAL A 239 -30.27 4.26 6.98
CA VAL A 239 -29.17 4.41 6.00
C VAL A 239 -27.93 3.71 6.51
N LEU A 240 -27.36 2.83 5.67
CA LEU A 240 -26.07 2.18 5.90
C LEU A 240 -25.07 2.66 4.86
N VAL A 241 -23.92 3.15 5.32
CA VAL A 241 -22.76 3.47 4.47
C VAL A 241 -21.69 2.43 4.68
N VAL A 242 -21.19 1.85 3.60
CA VAL A 242 -20.12 0.83 3.62
C VAL A 242 -18.83 1.46 3.10
N GLY A 243 -17.84 1.57 3.98
CA GLY A 243 -16.59 2.28 3.79
C GLY A 243 -16.64 3.71 4.35
N MET A 244 -15.57 4.12 5.06
CA MET A 244 -15.44 5.47 5.65
C MET A 244 -14.24 6.23 5.05
N GLY A 245 -14.00 6.07 3.74
CA GLY A 245 -13.15 6.94 2.96
C GLY A 245 -13.81 8.31 2.70
N ALA A 246 -13.23 9.11 1.80
CA ALA A 246 -13.74 10.44 1.45
C ALA A 246 -15.22 10.42 1.04
N ALA A 247 -15.62 9.48 0.17
CA ALA A 247 -17.00 9.34 -0.27
C ALA A 247 -17.92 8.92 0.89
N GLY A 248 -17.51 7.93 1.69
CA GLY A 248 -18.35 7.37 2.74
C GLY A 248 -18.60 8.34 3.90
N ILE A 249 -17.57 9.05 4.35
CA ILE A 249 -17.75 10.08 5.40
C ILE A 249 -18.65 11.21 4.89
N SER A 250 -18.51 11.61 3.61
CA SER A 250 -19.38 12.60 2.98
C SER A 250 -20.83 12.12 2.91
N ALA A 251 -21.04 10.86 2.49
CA ALA A 251 -22.36 10.27 2.42
C ALA A 251 -23.02 10.15 3.80
N ALA A 252 -22.30 9.66 4.79
CA ALA A 252 -22.79 9.51 6.15
C ALA A 252 -23.16 10.85 6.80
N THR A 253 -22.30 11.87 6.60
CA THR A 253 -22.54 13.21 7.14
C THR A 253 -23.73 13.89 6.46
N ALA A 254 -23.78 13.86 5.13
CA ALA A 254 -24.90 14.45 4.39
C ALA A 254 -26.23 13.76 4.70
N ALA A 255 -26.25 12.44 4.86
CA ALA A 255 -27.45 11.72 5.29
C ALA A 255 -27.91 12.14 6.70
N ALA A 256 -26.97 12.34 7.62
CA ALA A 256 -27.29 12.80 8.98
C ALA A 256 -27.75 14.28 9.00
N GLU A 257 -27.22 15.13 8.12
CA GLU A 257 -27.66 16.52 7.94
C GLU A 257 -29.08 16.59 7.37
N ALA A 258 -29.39 15.80 6.33
CA ALA A 258 -30.72 15.74 5.72
C ALA A 258 -31.80 15.36 6.76
N GLN A 259 -31.46 14.44 7.68
CA GLN A 259 -32.33 14.11 8.84
C GLN A 259 -32.67 15.32 9.67
N GLN A 260 -31.71 16.17 10.05
CA GLN A 260 -31.96 17.35 10.86
C GLN A 260 -32.81 18.37 10.12
N ALA A 261 -32.55 18.57 8.84
CA ALA A 261 -33.28 19.53 8.01
C ALA A 261 -34.77 19.14 7.80
N ALA A 262 -35.01 17.84 7.58
CA ALA A 262 -36.39 17.34 7.36
C ALA A 262 -37.21 17.15 8.65
N GLY A 263 -36.57 17.15 9.81
CA GLY A 263 -37.22 16.88 11.11
C GLY A 263 -37.74 15.44 11.24
N VAL A 264 -37.30 14.54 10.39
CA VAL A 264 -37.62 13.11 10.39
C VAL A 264 -36.42 12.35 10.91
N PRO A 265 -36.50 11.56 12.00
CA PRO A 265 -35.37 10.83 12.49
C PRO A 265 -35.02 9.67 11.54
N VAL A 266 -33.88 9.79 10.87
CA VAL A 266 -33.28 8.74 10.05
C VAL A 266 -32.03 8.24 10.77
N SER A 267 -31.96 6.98 11.13
CA SER A 267 -30.76 6.40 11.75
C SER A 267 -29.69 6.12 10.69
N VAL A 268 -28.48 6.64 10.89
CA VAL A 268 -27.35 6.45 9.96
C VAL A 268 -26.24 5.68 10.67
N LEU A 269 -25.79 4.60 10.03
CA LEU A 269 -24.61 3.82 10.43
C LEU A 269 -23.60 3.79 9.29
N ALA A 270 -22.33 4.01 9.62
CA ALA A 270 -21.22 3.76 8.71
C ALA A 270 -20.37 2.60 9.23
N ILE A 271 -19.95 1.67 8.38
CA ILE A 271 -19.01 0.61 8.71
C ILE A 271 -17.73 0.76 7.89
N GLU A 272 -16.60 0.41 8.51
CA GLU A 272 -15.27 0.49 7.91
C GLU A 272 -14.46 -0.73 8.34
N LYS A 273 -13.86 -1.45 7.38
CA LYS A 273 -13.06 -2.63 7.69
C LYS A 273 -11.70 -2.31 8.30
N SER A 274 -11.20 -1.11 8.06
CA SER A 274 -9.95 -0.61 8.62
C SER A 274 -10.12 -0.18 10.09
N GLY A 275 -9.03 -0.21 10.85
CA GLY A 275 -8.96 0.39 12.19
C GLY A 275 -8.90 1.93 12.16
N ARG A 276 -9.10 2.54 10.99
CA ARG A 276 -9.12 4.00 10.81
C ARG A 276 -10.12 4.39 9.72
N TYR A 277 -10.56 5.63 9.75
CA TYR A 277 -11.33 6.25 8.68
C TYR A 277 -10.44 7.11 7.77
N GLY A 278 -10.97 7.58 6.65
CA GLY A 278 -10.30 8.44 5.66
C GLY A 278 -9.90 7.70 4.38
N GLY A 279 -9.68 6.38 4.45
CA GLY A 279 -9.30 5.58 3.27
C GLY A 279 -8.12 6.20 2.52
N THR A 280 -8.11 6.07 1.18
CA THR A 280 -7.13 6.73 0.30
C THR A 280 -7.25 8.27 0.35
N GLY A 281 -8.43 8.80 0.69
CA GLY A 281 -8.64 10.24 0.88
C GLY A 281 -7.77 10.87 1.96
N ALA A 282 -7.30 10.09 2.95
CA ALA A 282 -6.38 10.59 3.97
C ALA A 282 -4.98 10.94 3.44
N PHE A 283 -4.65 10.53 2.22
CA PHE A 283 -3.37 10.82 1.55
C PHE A 283 -3.50 11.89 0.46
N THR A 284 -4.68 12.46 0.25
CA THR A 284 -4.93 13.48 -0.76
C THR A 284 -5.81 14.58 -0.19
N GLY A 285 -5.56 15.81 -0.59
CA GLY A 285 -6.24 16.95 -0.01
C GLY A 285 -6.64 18.00 -1.01
N GLU A 286 -6.62 17.69 -2.28
CA GLU A 286 -6.84 18.66 -3.35
C GLU A 286 -8.08 18.33 -4.17
N PRO A 287 -9.30 18.48 -3.59
CA PRO A 287 -10.52 18.17 -4.31
C PRO A 287 -10.77 19.17 -5.44
N MET A 288 -11.07 18.66 -6.63
CA MET A 288 -11.58 19.49 -7.72
C MET A 288 -12.87 20.20 -7.29
N SER A 289 -12.94 21.49 -7.63
CA SER A 289 -14.04 22.35 -7.22
C SER A 289 -14.28 23.41 -8.30
N VAL A 290 -15.44 23.36 -8.90
CA VAL A 290 -15.82 24.28 -9.98
C VAL A 290 -16.57 25.47 -9.40
N ASN A 291 -15.94 26.65 -9.42
CA ASN A 291 -16.54 27.94 -9.04
C ASN A 291 -17.29 27.93 -7.69
N PRO A 292 -16.66 27.54 -6.57
CA PRO A 292 -17.34 27.39 -5.30
C PRO A 292 -18.03 28.70 -4.89
N PRO A 293 -19.37 28.73 -4.68
CA PRO A 293 -20.16 29.95 -4.61
C PRO A 293 -19.79 30.89 -3.46
N ARG A 294 -19.60 30.35 -2.25
CA ARG A 294 -19.23 31.13 -1.05
C ARG A 294 -17.76 31.58 -1.12
N TYR A 295 -16.89 30.70 -1.58
CA TYR A 295 -15.45 30.94 -1.67
C TYR A 295 -15.12 32.03 -2.71
N LYS A 296 -15.69 31.95 -3.93
CA LYS A 296 -15.48 32.98 -4.94
C LYS A 296 -16.03 34.34 -4.53
N LEU A 297 -17.15 34.36 -3.78
CA LEU A 297 -17.68 35.61 -3.26
C LEU A 297 -16.73 36.25 -2.25
N GLN A 298 -16.11 35.46 -1.41
CA GLN A 298 -15.16 35.93 -0.39
C GLN A 298 -13.81 36.35 -0.96
N TYR A 299 -13.26 35.57 -1.91
CA TYR A 299 -11.87 35.73 -2.33
C TYR A 299 -11.68 36.19 -3.77
N ASN A 300 -12.73 36.19 -4.60
CA ASN A 300 -12.67 36.59 -6.02
C ASN A 300 -13.76 37.61 -6.43
N GLY A 301 -14.30 38.35 -5.50
CA GLY A 301 -15.32 39.34 -5.79
C GLY A 301 -16.63 38.83 -6.39
N GLY A 302 -16.84 37.51 -6.33
CA GLY A 302 -17.98 36.81 -6.91
C GLY A 302 -17.78 36.34 -8.36
N GLU A 303 -16.65 36.66 -8.96
CA GLU A 303 -16.30 36.20 -10.32
C GLU A 303 -15.89 34.72 -10.32
N ASP A 304 -16.20 34.03 -11.41
CA ASP A 304 -15.84 32.64 -11.59
C ASP A 304 -14.31 32.50 -11.77
N TYR A 305 -13.76 31.40 -11.24
CA TYR A 305 -12.36 31.06 -11.41
C TYR A 305 -12.07 30.41 -12.76
N MET A 306 -13.09 29.76 -13.35
CA MET A 306 -12.96 29.08 -14.63
C MET A 306 -14.24 29.14 -15.44
N ASP A 307 -14.11 28.98 -16.75
CA ASP A 307 -15.21 28.80 -17.67
C ASP A 307 -15.73 27.37 -17.61
N TYR A 308 -16.93 27.19 -17.08
CA TYR A 308 -17.60 25.89 -16.94
C TYR A 308 -17.83 25.20 -18.30
N ASP A 309 -18.31 25.96 -19.30
CA ASP A 309 -18.64 25.40 -20.62
C ASP A 309 -17.36 24.93 -21.35
N ALA A 310 -16.26 25.68 -21.19
CA ALA A 310 -14.96 25.28 -21.73
C ALA A 310 -14.42 24.00 -21.04
N LEU A 311 -14.60 23.86 -19.73
CA LEU A 311 -14.22 22.65 -19.00
C LEU A 311 -15.01 21.43 -19.46
N LEU A 312 -16.35 21.57 -19.53
CA LEU A 312 -17.24 20.50 -19.95
C LEU A 312 -16.94 20.06 -21.40
N ALA A 313 -16.69 21.02 -22.30
CA ALA A 313 -16.31 20.74 -23.67
C ALA A 313 -14.97 19.99 -23.76
N ALA A 314 -13.95 20.40 -22.97
CA ALA A 314 -12.67 19.73 -22.92
C ALA A 314 -12.78 18.31 -22.33
N TRP A 315 -13.61 18.11 -21.32
CA TRP A 315 -13.88 16.79 -20.77
C TRP A 315 -14.53 15.87 -21.80
N THR A 316 -15.60 16.37 -22.46
CA THR A 316 -16.32 15.64 -23.53
C THR A 316 -15.37 15.24 -24.67
N GLU A 317 -14.51 16.17 -25.12
CA GLU A 317 -13.51 15.91 -26.15
C GLU A 317 -12.52 14.81 -25.70
N TYR A 318 -12.08 14.87 -24.43
CA TYR A 318 -11.09 13.91 -23.91
C TYR A 318 -11.64 12.50 -23.79
N VAL A 319 -12.84 12.33 -23.24
CA VAL A 319 -13.42 11.00 -23.03
C VAL A 319 -14.02 10.39 -24.30
N GLU A 320 -14.10 11.15 -25.40
CA GLU A 320 -14.57 10.69 -26.72
C GLU A 320 -15.96 10.02 -26.70
N GLY A 321 -16.81 10.45 -25.77
CA GLY A 321 -18.17 9.93 -25.59
C GLY A 321 -18.27 8.65 -24.76
N ASP A 322 -17.18 8.18 -24.18
CA ASP A 322 -17.19 6.96 -23.38
C ASP A 322 -17.66 7.18 -21.92
N ALA A 323 -17.73 8.43 -21.44
CA ALA A 323 -18.24 8.76 -20.11
C ALA A 323 -19.76 8.97 -20.09
N LYS A 324 -20.40 8.79 -18.93
CA LYS A 324 -21.80 9.22 -18.71
C LYS A 324 -21.82 10.72 -18.42
N MET A 325 -22.02 11.52 -19.47
CA MET A 325 -21.90 12.97 -19.37
C MET A 325 -22.91 13.60 -18.40
N GLU A 326 -24.09 13.01 -18.21
CA GLU A 326 -25.06 13.42 -17.19
C GLU A 326 -24.52 13.32 -15.76
N VAL A 327 -23.72 12.30 -15.46
CA VAL A 327 -23.04 12.15 -14.15
C VAL A 327 -21.87 13.12 -14.05
N VAL A 328 -21.08 13.29 -15.13
CA VAL A 328 -20.00 14.28 -15.19
C VAL A 328 -20.53 15.69 -14.94
N GLU A 329 -21.62 16.07 -15.62
CA GLU A 329 -22.27 17.38 -15.43
C GLU A 329 -22.76 17.56 -13.99
N THR A 330 -23.43 16.55 -13.42
CA THR A 330 -23.86 16.55 -12.02
C THR A 330 -22.68 16.77 -11.08
N PHE A 331 -21.56 16.08 -11.30
CA PHE A 331 -20.34 16.27 -10.53
C PHE A 331 -19.81 17.70 -10.65
N LEU A 332 -19.56 18.17 -11.87
CA LEU A 332 -18.97 19.49 -12.09
C LEU A 332 -19.81 20.62 -11.51
N GLN A 333 -21.15 20.55 -11.69
CA GLN A 333 -22.09 21.56 -11.18
C GLN A 333 -22.15 21.62 -9.66
N ASN A 334 -21.95 20.49 -8.96
CA ASN A 334 -22.07 20.40 -7.51
C ASN A 334 -20.72 20.41 -6.77
N SER A 335 -19.59 20.28 -7.48
CA SER A 335 -18.26 20.19 -6.87
C SER A 335 -17.87 21.48 -6.11
N GLY A 336 -18.28 22.64 -6.61
CA GLY A 336 -18.04 23.92 -5.96
C GLY A 336 -18.80 24.07 -4.64
N GLU A 337 -20.09 23.69 -4.61
CA GLU A 337 -20.86 23.68 -3.37
C GLU A 337 -20.32 22.66 -2.37
N THR A 338 -19.83 21.51 -2.86
CA THR A 338 -19.19 20.51 -2.00
C THR A 338 -17.90 21.05 -1.37
N ALA A 339 -17.09 21.79 -2.11
CA ALA A 339 -15.89 22.43 -1.54
C ALA A 339 -16.28 23.52 -0.50
N ASP A 340 -17.30 24.32 -0.77
CA ASP A 340 -17.81 25.27 0.22
C ASP A 340 -18.32 24.59 1.49
N TRP A 341 -19.02 23.46 1.37
CA TRP A 341 -19.51 22.64 2.47
C TRP A 341 -18.35 22.07 3.29
N LEU A 342 -17.34 21.49 2.65
CA LEU A 342 -16.14 21.01 3.34
C LEU A 342 -15.42 22.16 4.09
N HIS A 343 -15.25 23.30 3.43
CA HIS A 343 -14.47 24.41 3.97
C HIS A 343 -15.20 25.13 5.11
N TYR A 344 -16.43 25.57 4.87
CA TYR A 344 -17.14 26.44 5.81
C TYR A 344 -17.93 25.68 6.88
N ASP A 345 -18.42 24.49 6.54
CA ASP A 345 -19.34 23.77 7.41
C ASP A 345 -18.63 22.66 8.20
N HIS A 346 -17.55 22.07 7.63
CA HIS A 346 -16.77 21.00 8.27
C HIS A 346 -15.29 21.34 8.53
N GLY A 347 -14.88 22.56 8.29
CA GLY A 347 -13.59 23.08 8.72
C GLY A 347 -12.37 22.54 7.98
N PHE A 348 -12.54 22.07 6.72
CA PHE A 348 -11.42 21.85 5.83
C PHE A 348 -10.82 23.20 5.44
N LEU A 349 -9.52 23.39 5.71
CA LEU A 349 -8.83 24.60 5.30
C LEU A 349 -8.41 24.46 3.83
N LEU A 350 -9.20 25.01 2.94
CA LEU A 350 -8.93 25.02 1.51
C LEU A 350 -8.39 26.39 1.12
N ASN A 351 -7.30 26.44 0.35
CA ASN A 351 -6.73 27.69 -0.13
C ASN A 351 -7.32 28.11 -1.50
N ASN A 352 -6.85 29.21 -2.05
CA ASN A 352 -7.31 29.70 -3.34
C ASN A 352 -7.20 28.63 -4.43
N PRO A 353 -8.20 28.52 -5.31
CA PRO A 353 -8.15 27.65 -6.47
C PRO A 353 -6.90 27.90 -7.30
N THR A 354 -6.20 26.84 -7.63
CA THR A 354 -5.01 26.89 -8.49
C THR A 354 -5.17 25.92 -9.66
N SER A 355 -4.42 26.11 -10.72
CA SER A 355 -4.34 25.10 -11.77
C SER A 355 -3.60 23.88 -11.21
N GLY A 356 -4.20 22.68 -11.32
CA GLY A 356 -3.66 21.45 -10.77
C GLY A 356 -2.53 20.82 -11.57
N PHE A 357 -2.11 19.66 -11.16
CA PHE A 357 -1.12 18.85 -11.86
C PHE A 357 -1.52 18.56 -13.30
N GLY A 358 -0.58 18.59 -14.23
CA GLY A 358 -0.78 18.19 -15.62
C GLY A 358 -1.81 19.02 -16.39
N ALA A 359 -2.18 20.14 -15.87
CA ALA A 359 -3.31 20.97 -16.28
C ALA A 359 -3.34 21.39 -17.74
N ASN A 360 -2.25 21.33 -18.43
CA ASN A 360 -2.13 21.98 -19.72
C ASN A 360 -2.42 21.06 -20.90
N THR A 361 -2.71 19.80 -20.65
CA THR A 361 -2.90 18.82 -21.71
C THR A 361 -4.20 19.02 -22.48
N TYR A 362 -5.23 19.63 -21.85
CA TYR A 362 -6.59 19.66 -22.41
C TYR A 362 -7.16 21.05 -22.65
N ARG A 363 -6.34 22.06 -22.84
CA ARG A 363 -6.74 23.43 -23.21
C ARG A 363 -7.62 24.19 -22.21
N CYS A 364 -8.05 23.56 -21.13
CA CYS A 364 -8.85 24.17 -20.10
C CYS A 364 -8.04 24.36 -18.84
N LYS A 365 -8.03 25.57 -18.28
CA LYS A 365 -7.46 25.78 -16.97
C LYS A 365 -8.34 25.07 -15.95
N GLN A 366 -7.83 24.01 -15.37
CA GLN A 366 -8.52 23.39 -14.26
C GLN A 366 -8.38 24.24 -13.02
N GLN A 367 -9.42 24.23 -12.22
CA GLN A 367 -9.49 24.93 -10.96
C GLN A 367 -9.91 23.91 -9.89
N TYR A 368 -9.18 23.90 -8.80
CA TYR A 368 -9.53 23.11 -7.61
C TYR A 368 -9.12 23.88 -6.37
N VAL A 369 -9.69 23.52 -5.25
CA VAL A 369 -9.35 24.10 -3.95
C VAL A 369 -8.41 23.15 -3.22
N SER A 370 -7.20 23.59 -2.97
CA SER A 370 -6.19 22.82 -2.25
C SER A 370 -6.35 22.93 -0.75
N ILE A 371 -5.78 21.98 -0.02
CA ILE A 371 -5.60 22.10 1.42
C ILE A 371 -4.70 23.29 1.73
N ALA A 372 -5.04 23.99 2.81
CA ALA A 372 -4.27 25.12 3.31
C ALA A 372 -2.81 24.76 3.59
N THR A 373 -1.95 25.75 3.48
CA THR A 373 -0.53 25.59 3.81
C THR A 373 -0.33 25.29 5.31
N ALA A 374 0.85 24.76 5.65
CA ALA A 374 1.21 24.52 7.05
C ALA A 374 1.18 25.80 7.90
N GLU A 375 1.46 26.98 7.31
CA GLU A 375 1.37 28.27 7.99
C GLU A 375 -0.08 28.61 8.35
N GLU A 376 -0.98 28.52 7.38
CA GLU A 376 -2.41 28.72 7.60
C GLU A 376 -2.97 27.69 8.60
N GLY A 377 -2.57 26.43 8.51
CA GLY A 377 -2.94 25.41 9.49
C GLY A 377 -2.57 25.80 10.93
N ARG A 378 -1.36 26.32 11.16
CA ARG A 378 -0.93 26.80 12.47
C ARG A 378 -1.78 27.98 12.96
N ASP A 379 -2.14 28.90 12.09
CA ASP A 379 -2.96 30.06 12.43
C ASP A 379 -4.38 29.64 12.88
N TYR A 380 -4.86 28.49 12.40
CA TYR A 380 -6.11 27.87 12.84
C TYR A 380 -5.93 26.87 14.00
N GLY A 381 -4.73 26.82 14.60
CA GLY A 381 -4.45 25.97 15.77
C GLY A 381 -4.38 24.48 15.45
N MET A 382 -4.06 24.12 14.21
CA MET A 382 -3.83 22.72 13.82
C MET A 382 -2.40 22.30 14.15
N ASP A 383 -2.23 21.03 14.46
CA ASP A 383 -0.92 20.41 14.50
C ASP A 383 -0.41 20.20 13.06
N VAL A 384 0.71 20.79 12.74
CA VAL A 384 1.37 20.70 11.44
C VAL A 384 2.76 20.08 11.55
N SER A 385 3.06 19.44 12.67
CA SER A 385 4.38 18.85 12.96
C SER A 385 4.77 17.74 11.98
N ALA A 386 3.79 16.95 11.55
CA ALA A 386 3.95 15.91 10.52
C ALA A 386 3.43 16.38 9.13
N GLY A 387 3.41 17.70 8.90
CA GLY A 387 3.06 18.31 7.62
C GLY A 387 1.60 18.15 7.22
N GLN A 388 1.38 18.10 5.93
CA GLN A 388 0.05 18.11 5.33
C GLN A 388 -0.79 16.87 5.72
N ASN A 389 -0.19 15.69 5.83
CA ASN A 389 -0.88 14.48 6.27
C ASN A 389 -1.49 14.61 7.67
N THR A 390 -0.80 15.30 8.59
CA THR A 390 -1.37 15.58 9.92
C THR A 390 -2.60 16.47 9.80
N MET A 391 -2.60 17.45 8.91
CA MET A 391 -3.74 18.33 8.69
C MET A 391 -4.92 17.56 8.09
N VAL A 392 -4.67 16.70 7.10
CA VAL A 392 -5.72 15.87 6.48
C VAL A 392 -6.35 14.94 7.52
N ASP A 393 -5.56 14.25 8.33
CA ASP A 393 -6.08 13.38 9.40
C ASP A 393 -6.95 14.18 10.40
N GLN A 394 -6.56 15.40 10.77
CA GLN A 394 -7.36 16.28 11.64
C GLN A 394 -8.67 16.70 10.97
N TYR A 395 -8.69 16.93 9.66
CA TYR A 395 -9.94 17.20 8.92
C TYR A 395 -10.89 16.01 9.02
N TYR A 396 -10.42 14.81 8.78
CA TYR A 396 -11.24 13.62 8.91
C TYR A 396 -11.73 13.40 10.34
N GLN A 397 -10.89 13.64 11.35
CA GLN A 397 -11.32 13.57 12.76
C GLN A 397 -12.45 14.57 13.06
N ARG A 398 -12.34 15.80 12.56
CA ARG A 398 -13.41 16.82 12.70
C ARG A 398 -14.67 16.40 11.97
N PHE A 399 -14.54 15.93 10.74
CA PHE A 399 -15.65 15.50 9.92
C PHE A 399 -16.44 14.35 10.58
N VAL A 400 -15.73 13.32 11.05
CA VAL A 400 -16.37 12.23 11.81
C VAL A 400 -16.97 12.73 13.14
N SER A 401 -16.30 13.66 13.82
CA SER A 401 -16.88 14.31 15.02
C SER A 401 -18.18 15.03 14.73
N ASP A 402 -18.28 15.72 13.61
CA ASP A 402 -19.53 16.40 13.20
C ASP A 402 -20.62 15.41 12.84
N TYR A 403 -20.28 14.35 12.10
CA TYR A 403 -21.19 13.24 11.83
C TYR A 403 -21.78 12.63 13.12
N VAL A 404 -20.94 12.38 14.12
CA VAL A 404 -21.39 11.85 15.43
C VAL A 404 -22.25 12.85 16.19
N LYS A 405 -21.94 14.16 16.16
CA LYS A 405 -22.79 15.20 16.76
C LYS A 405 -24.18 15.29 16.12
N LEU A 406 -24.28 14.96 14.84
CA LEU A 406 -25.54 14.85 14.12
C LEU A 406 -26.35 13.59 14.48
N GLY A 407 -25.81 12.71 15.33
CA GLY A 407 -26.45 11.46 15.75
C GLY A 407 -26.04 10.23 14.94
N GLY A 408 -25.09 10.38 14.02
CA GLY A 408 -24.53 9.28 13.26
C GLY A 408 -23.71 8.32 14.11
N ARG A 409 -23.69 7.07 13.73
CA ARG A 409 -22.89 5.99 14.37
C ARG A 409 -21.92 5.38 13.37
N TYR A 410 -20.80 4.89 13.85
CA TYR A 410 -19.87 4.13 13.01
C TYR A 410 -19.26 2.94 13.73
N MET A 411 -18.80 1.95 12.97
CA MET A 411 -18.05 0.79 13.44
C MET A 411 -16.79 0.66 12.58
N LEU A 412 -15.61 0.75 13.19
CA LEU A 412 -14.35 0.40 12.57
C LEU A 412 -14.06 -1.09 12.71
N GLU A 413 -13.07 -1.61 11.98
CA GLU A 413 -12.71 -3.01 11.97
C GLU A 413 -13.92 -3.93 11.72
N THR A 414 -14.84 -3.45 10.86
CA THR A 414 -16.08 -4.14 10.53
C THR A 414 -16.21 -4.19 8.99
N GLU A 415 -15.89 -5.34 8.42
CA GLU A 415 -15.89 -5.58 6.98
C GLU A 415 -17.27 -5.94 6.47
N GLY A 416 -17.82 -5.14 5.53
CA GLY A 416 -18.94 -5.56 4.71
C GLY A 416 -18.46 -6.55 3.64
N TYR A 417 -19.16 -7.69 3.50
CA TYR A 417 -18.73 -8.74 2.57
C TYR A 417 -19.86 -9.29 1.69
N GLY A 418 -21.08 -8.82 1.82
CA GLY A 418 -22.19 -9.27 0.98
C GLY A 418 -23.45 -8.45 1.16
N LEU A 419 -24.24 -8.34 0.09
CA LEU A 419 -25.52 -7.64 0.08
C LEU A 419 -26.67 -8.58 0.49
N ILE A 420 -27.66 -8.02 1.18
CA ILE A 420 -28.94 -8.71 1.44
C ILE A 420 -29.93 -8.18 0.39
N TYR A 421 -30.25 -9.03 -0.58
CA TYR A 421 -31.05 -8.66 -1.75
C TYR A 421 -32.40 -9.38 -1.79
N ASP A 422 -33.47 -8.63 -1.99
CA ASP A 422 -34.81 -9.12 -2.28
C ASP A 422 -35.00 -9.12 -3.80
N GLU A 423 -34.80 -10.29 -4.44
CA GLU A 423 -34.90 -10.49 -5.87
C GLU A 423 -36.30 -10.15 -6.40
N ALA A 424 -37.37 -10.48 -5.62
CA ALA A 424 -38.74 -10.25 -6.06
C ALA A 424 -39.09 -8.74 -6.10
N ALA A 425 -38.47 -7.95 -5.22
CA ALA A 425 -38.64 -6.51 -5.18
C ALA A 425 -37.55 -5.75 -5.95
N ASN A 426 -36.56 -6.44 -6.51
CA ASN A 426 -35.36 -5.85 -7.08
C ASN A 426 -34.74 -4.79 -6.15
N ARG A 427 -34.44 -5.18 -4.91
CA ARG A 427 -34.04 -4.22 -3.88
C ARG A 427 -33.02 -4.78 -2.91
N VAL A 428 -31.99 -3.99 -2.59
CA VAL A 428 -31.10 -4.24 -1.46
C VAL A 428 -31.79 -3.82 -0.17
N THR A 429 -31.72 -4.67 0.85
CA THR A 429 -32.37 -4.49 2.15
C THR A 429 -31.39 -4.53 3.32
N GLY A 430 -30.07 -4.62 3.05
CA GLY A 430 -29.03 -4.61 4.05
C GLY A 430 -27.71 -5.20 3.57
N VAL A 431 -26.82 -5.41 4.53
CA VAL A 431 -25.46 -5.91 4.33
C VAL A 431 -25.13 -6.98 5.37
N ARG A 432 -24.35 -7.97 4.95
CA ARG A 432 -23.65 -8.90 5.85
C ARG A 432 -22.26 -8.31 6.13
N ALA A 433 -21.89 -8.26 7.40
CA ALA A 433 -20.59 -7.73 7.80
C ALA A 433 -19.96 -8.60 8.88
N LYS A 434 -18.65 -8.47 9.06
CA LYS A 434 -17.87 -9.21 10.05
C LYS A 434 -16.96 -8.27 10.83
N GLY A 435 -17.02 -8.36 12.14
CA GLY A 435 -16.11 -7.65 13.04
C GLY A 435 -14.74 -8.31 13.11
N HIS A 436 -13.73 -7.55 13.48
CA HIS A 436 -12.38 -8.07 13.74
C HIS A 436 -12.37 -9.23 14.75
N ASP A 437 -13.20 -9.14 15.78
CA ASP A 437 -13.33 -10.18 16.81
C ASP A 437 -14.01 -11.48 16.34
N GLY A 438 -14.48 -11.53 15.08
CA GLY A 438 -15.20 -12.65 14.49
C GLY A 438 -16.73 -12.53 14.55
N THR A 439 -17.28 -11.51 15.20
CA THR A 439 -18.73 -11.29 15.27
C THR A 439 -19.32 -11.08 13.87
N GLU A 440 -20.33 -11.89 13.52
CA GLU A 440 -21.09 -11.74 12.27
C GLU A 440 -22.25 -10.76 12.47
N TYR A 441 -22.36 -9.77 11.59
CA TYR A 441 -23.43 -8.79 11.63
C TYR A 441 -24.39 -8.94 10.44
N ILE A 442 -25.69 -8.93 10.73
CA ILE A 442 -26.76 -8.74 9.76
C ILE A 442 -27.26 -7.32 9.96
N ILE A 443 -26.92 -6.43 9.03
CA ILE A 443 -27.31 -5.02 9.13
C ILE A 443 -28.44 -4.77 8.13
N ASN A 444 -29.68 -4.68 8.62
CA ASN A 444 -30.84 -4.33 7.82
C ASN A 444 -30.86 -2.82 7.60
N ALA A 445 -31.08 -2.39 6.35
CA ALA A 445 -31.13 -0.99 5.98
C ALA A 445 -32.20 -0.71 4.91
N LYS A 446 -32.80 0.46 4.93
CA LYS A 446 -33.70 0.91 3.86
C LYS A 446 -32.93 1.36 2.63
N SER A 447 -31.74 1.93 2.84
CA SER A 447 -30.80 2.34 1.81
C SER A 447 -29.36 1.97 2.20
N VAL A 448 -28.59 1.51 1.21
CA VAL A 448 -27.17 1.13 1.33
C VAL A 448 -26.36 1.96 0.34
N ILE A 449 -25.26 2.56 0.79
CA ILE A 449 -24.34 3.35 -0.04
C ILE A 449 -22.99 2.67 -0.02
N LEU A 450 -22.51 2.22 -1.19
CA LEU A 450 -21.18 1.62 -1.35
C LEU A 450 -20.15 2.73 -1.58
N CYS A 451 -19.14 2.76 -0.72
CA CYS A 451 -18.02 3.71 -0.73
C CYS A 451 -16.71 2.98 -0.40
N THR A 452 -16.54 1.76 -0.93
CA THR A 452 -15.48 0.82 -0.51
C THR A 452 -14.15 1.02 -1.21
N GLY A 453 -14.11 1.88 -2.25
CA GLY A 453 -12.86 2.36 -2.85
C GLY A 453 -12.38 1.57 -4.05
N GLY A 454 -13.22 0.73 -4.66
CA GLY A 454 -12.88 -0.07 -5.84
C GLY A 454 -12.17 -1.37 -5.51
N PHE A 455 -11.34 -1.90 -6.43
CA PHE A 455 -10.79 -3.26 -6.33
C PHE A 455 -9.26 -3.33 -6.53
N ALA A 456 -8.55 -2.23 -6.36
CA ALA A 456 -7.11 -2.17 -6.60
C ALA A 456 -6.25 -3.02 -5.64
N GLY A 457 -6.82 -3.59 -4.58
CA GLY A 457 -6.17 -4.54 -3.69
C GLY A 457 -6.48 -6.01 -4.01
N SER A 458 -7.22 -6.28 -5.11
CA SER A 458 -7.60 -7.64 -5.51
C SER A 458 -6.92 -8.05 -6.81
N GLU A 459 -5.87 -8.87 -6.70
CA GLU A 459 -5.17 -9.43 -7.88
C GLU A 459 -6.14 -10.18 -8.82
N GLU A 460 -7.13 -10.90 -8.26
CA GLU A 460 -8.11 -11.64 -9.05
C GLU A 460 -8.98 -10.70 -9.90
N MET A 461 -9.55 -9.65 -9.29
CA MET A 461 -10.40 -8.69 -9.99
C MET A 461 -9.58 -7.82 -10.97
N GLU A 462 -8.35 -7.43 -10.61
CA GLU A 462 -7.46 -6.72 -11.53
C GLU A 462 -7.19 -7.57 -12.78
N LYS A 463 -6.83 -8.83 -12.62
CA LYS A 463 -6.62 -9.75 -13.74
C LYS A 463 -7.89 -10.01 -14.55
N GLU A 464 -9.04 -10.14 -13.88
CA GLU A 464 -10.31 -10.37 -14.56
C GLU A 464 -10.76 -9.16 -15.37
N TYR A 465 -10.83 -7.99 -14.75
CA TYR A 465 -11.43 -6.81 -15.35
C TYR A 465 -10.46 -5.98 -16.19
N LEU A 466 -9.24 -5.76 -15.74
CA LEU A 466 -8.27 -4.97 -16.51
C LEU A 466 -7.81 -5.71 -17.77
N SER A 467 -7.73 -7.04 -17.77
CA SER A 467 -7.44 -7.84 -18.96
C SER A 467 -8.51 -7.72 -20.06
N GLN A 468 -9.70 -7.22 -19.73
CA GLN A 468 -10.77 -6.99 -20.71
C GLN A 468 -10.62 -5.66 -21.46
N ASN A 469 -9.66 -4.80 -21.05
CA ASN A 469 -9.44 -3.54 -21.75
C ASN A 469 -9.05 -3.80 -23.22
N PRO A 470 -9.85 -3.33 -24.19
CA PRO A 470 -9.63 -3.66 -25.60
C PRO A 470 -8.55 -2.80 -26.27
N TYR A 471 -7.94 -1.86 -25.55
CA TYR A 471 -7.02 -0.86 -26.08
C TYR A 471 -5.57 -1.06 -25.62
N PHE A 472 -5.34 -1.84 -24.55
CA PHE A 472 -4.01 -2.03 -23.95
C PHE A 472 -3.79 -3.50 -23.58
N ASP A 473 -2.83 -4.14 -24.24
CA ASP A 473 -2.63 -5.59 -24.19
C ASP A 473 -2.02 -6.10 -22.87
N HIS A 474 -1.34 -5.23 -22.09
CA HIS A 474 -0.56 -5.64 -20.91
C HIS A 474 -1.25 -5.38 -19.56
N PHE A 475 -2.50 -4.90 -19.56
CA PHE A 475 -3.13 -4.43 -18.32
C PHE A 475 -3.42 -5.54 -17.30
N GLY A 476 -3.65 -6.76 -17.72
CA GLY A 476 -3.97 -7.88 -16.86
C GLY A 476 -2.82 -8.89 -16.63
N ASP A 477 -1.61 -8.60 -17.12
CA ASP A 477 -0.51 -9.56 -17.11
C ASP A 477 0.10 -9.76 -15.70
N GLU A 478 0.11 -8.71 -14.90
CA GLU A 478 0.61 -8.71 -13.51
C GLU A 478 -0.32 -7.86 -12.64
N GLN A 479 -0.21 -8.03 -11.32
CA GLN A 479 -0.86 -7.12 -10.37
C GLN A 479 -0.18 -5.75 -10.39
N TRP A 480 -0.99 -4.69 -10.35
CA TRP A 480 -0.48 -3.32 -10.20
C TRP A 480 0.08 -3.11 -8.80
N THR A 481 1.23 -2.43 -8.70
CA THR A 481 1.77 -2.05 -7.40
C THR A 481 0.89 -0.97 -6.77
N MET A 482 0.42 -1.21 -5.54
CA MET A 482 -0.41 -0.24 -4.82
C MET A 482 0.44 0.69 -3.97
N ILE A 483 0.21 2.01 -4.11
CA ILE A 483 0.67 3.02 -3.14
C ILE A 483 -0.45 3.35 -2.16
N GLY A 484 -1.70 3.18 -2.58
CA GLY A 484 -2.89 3.47 -1.79
C GLY A 484 -3.22 2.35 -0.80
N MET A 485 -4.49 2.07 -0.68
CA MET A 485 -5.02 1.13 0.30
C MET A 485 -5.16 -0.27 -0.31
N HIS A 486 -4.34 -1.20 0.13
CA HIS A 486 -4.47 -2.63 -0.23
C HIS A 486 -5.81 -3.23 0.22
N GLU A 487 -6.50 -2.57 1.13
CA GLU A 487 -7.81 -2.96 1.64
C GLU A 487 -8.94 -2.79 0.62
N ASN A 488 -8.73 -2.10 -0.49
CA ASN A 488 -9.70 -1.93 -1.57
C ASN A 488 -9.83 -3.23 -2.39
N ASP A 489 -10.36 -4.28 -1.78
CA ASP A 489 -10.39 -5.65 -2.30
C ASP A 489 -11.60 -5.95 -3.22
N GLY A 490 -12.47 -4.99 -3.44
CA GLY A 490 -13.61 -5.11 -4.36
C GLY A 490 -14.75 -6.02 -3.90
N LYS A 491 -14.71 -6.60 -2.70
CA LYS A 491 -15.74 -7.55 -2.22
C LYS A 491 -17.16 -7.00 -2.34
N MET A 492 -17.40 -5.75 -1.97
CA MET A 492 -18.73 -5.17 -2.02
C MET A 492 -19.14 -4.77 -3.45
N LEU A 493 -18.17 -4.40 -4.29
CA LEU A 493 -18.38 -4.18 -5.71
C LEU A 493 -18.77 -5.51 -6.37
N GLN A 494 -18.06 -6.59 -6.12
CA GLN A 494 -18.38 -7.92 -6.61
C GLN A 494 -19.76 -8.39 -6.09
N ALA A 495 -20.07 -8.15 -4.82
CA ALA A 495 -21.38 -8.49 -4.26
C ALA A 495 -22.54 -7.73 -4.95
N ALA A 496 -22.30 -6.54 -5.47
CA ALA A 496 -23.29 -5.83 -6.29
C ALA A 496 -23.39 -6.44 -7.70
N ILE A 497 -22.29 -6.79 -8.33
CA ILE A 497 -22.28 -7.51 -9.62
C ILE A 497 -23.00 -8.84 -9.51
N ASP A 498 -22.78 -9.61 -8.45
CA ASP A 498 -23.41 -10.91 -8.20
C ASP A 498 -24.96 -10.85 -8.11
N ILE A 499 -25.53 -9.71 -7.74
CA ILE A 499 -26.98 -9.50 -7.73
C ILE A 499 -27.52 -8.84 -9.02
N GLY A 500 -26.69 -8.70 -10.06
CA GLY A 500 -27.05 -8.19 -11.37
C GLY A 500 -26.81 -6.69 -11.59
N ALA A 501 -25.97 -6.05 -10.76
CA ALA A 501 -25.52 -4.69 -11.03
C ALA A 501 -24.65 -4.63 -12.29
N GLY A 502 -24.89 -3.66 -13.16
CA GLY A 502 -24.06 -3.34 -14.30
C GLY A 502 -22.75 -2.70 -13.89
N THR A 503 -21.74 -2.82 -14.75
CA THR A 503 -20.47 -2.12 -14.63
C THR A 503 -20.31 -1.11 -15.74
N TYR A 504 -19.55 -0.06 -15.49
CA TYR A 504 -19.26 0.96 -16.49
C TYR A 504 -17.76 1.21 -16.57
N ASN A 505 -17.18 1.06 -17.75
CA ASN A 505 -15.74 1.25 -18.01
C ASN A 505 -14.87 0.58 -16.93
N ILE A 506 -15.21 -0.65 -16.55
CA ILE A 506 -14.58 -1.33 -15.43
C ILE A 506 -13.09 -1.60 -15.69
N SER A 507 -12.67 -1.64 -16.93
CA SER A 507 -11.29 -1.88 -17.37
C SER A 507 -10.46 -0.59 -17.55
N VAL A 508 -10.98 0.59 -17.15
CA VAL A 508 -10.21 1.84 -17.20
C VAL A 508 -8.90 1.69 -16.45
N VAL A 509 -7.84 2.23 -17.05
CA VAL A 509 -6.50 2.22 -16.45
C VAL A 509 -6.53 2.73 -14.99
N PRO A 510 -5.87 2.04 -14.06
CA PRO A 510 -5.77 2.50 -12.68
C PRO A 510 -5.16 3.89 -12.57
N MET A 511 -5.37 4.55 -11.45
CA MET A 511 -4.81 5.87 -11.16
C MET A 511 -3.31 5.76 -10.86
N ILE A 512 -2.48 5.90 -11.89
CA ILE A 512 -1.02 5.79 -11.81
C ILE A 512 -0.41 7.18 -11.64
N HIS A 513 0.38 7.36 -10.58
CA HIS A 513 1.09 8.62 -10.35
C HIS A 513 2.61 8.45 -10.26
N PHE A 514 3.09 7.25 -9.95
CA PHE A 514 4.50 6.99 -9.66
C PHE A 514 4.93 5.66 -10.25
N ALA A 515 6.23 5.42 -10.22
CA ALA A 515 6.80 4.10 -10.43
C ALA A 515 7.79 3.77 -9.30
N THR A 516 7.96 2.48 -9.01
CA THR A 516 8.88 1.98 -7.99
C THR A 516 9.62 0.75 -8.51
N SER A 517 10.82 0.51 -8.01
CA SER A 517 11.55 -0.72 -8.29
C SER A 517 11.10 -1.89 -7.42
N ASN A 518 10.29 -1.66 -6.39
CA ASN A 518 9.97 -2.61 -5.31
C ASN A 518 11.20 -3.19 -4.59
N ILE A 519 12.38 -2.58 -4.78
CA ILE A 519 13.65 -2.96 -4.16
C ILE A 519 13.94 -2.01 -3.01
N VAL A 520 14.04 -2.55 -1.81
CA VAL A 520 14.36 -1.79 -0.59
C VAL A 520 15.73 -2.19 -0.09
N ILE A 521 16.63 -1.21 0.07
CA ILE A 521 17.94 -1.38 0.70
C ILE A 521 18.11 -0.39 1.85
N HIS A 522 18.86 -0.79 2.89
CA HIS A 522 19.10 0.02 4.08
C HIS A 522 20.62 0.12 4.40
N ASP A 523 21.46 -0.13 3.40
CA ASP A 523 22.91 -0.25 3.58
C ASP A 523 23.60 1.12 3.73
N TYR A 524 22.93 2.22 3.36
CA TYR A 524 23.52 3.54 3.28
C TYR A 524 22.82 4.51 4.25
N PRO A 525 23.59 5.52 4.75
CA PRO A 525 23.01 6.54 5.61
C PRO A 525 21.99 7.41 4.87
N VAL A 526 21.00 7.89 5.63
CA VAL A 526 20.07 8.91 5.18
C VAL A 526 20.63 10.29 5.54
N HIS A 527 20.61 11.20 4.58
CA HIS A 527 21.09 12.56 4.70
C HIS A 527 19.94 13.54 4.57
N THR A 528 19.88 14.56 5.43
CA THR A 528 18.97 15.69 5.29
C THR A 528 19.71 16.84 4.62
N PHE A 529 19.09 17.49 3.64
CA PHE A 529 19.68 18.67 3.02
C PHE A 529 19.82 19.82 4.02
N ALA A 530 20.94 20.52 3.98
CA ALA A 530 21.08 21.74 4.74
C ALA A 530 20.10 22.82 4.21
N LYS A 531 19.62 23.71 5.11
CA LYS A 531 18.60 24.73 4.73
C LYS A 531 19.08 25.73 3.66
N ASP A 532 20.37 25.86 3.48
CA ASP A 532 21.01 26.67 2.45
C ASP A 532 21.41 25.89 1.20
N ASP A 533 21.13 24.57 1.15
CA ASP A 533 21.33 23.74 -0.03
C ASP A 533 20.31 24.10 -1.12
N PRO A 534 20.73 24.25 -2.39
CA PRO A 534 19.80 24.51 -3.51
C PRO A 534 18.70 23.44 -3.66
N ASN A 535 18.96 22.23 -3.19
CA ASN A 535 18.02 21.10 -3.26
C ASN A 535 17.13 21.01 -2.00
N TYR A 536 17.36 21.86 -0.98
CA TYR A 536 16.55 21.83 0.22
C TYR A 536 15.09 22.13 -0.12
N ALA A 537 14.22 21.26 0.35
CA ALA A 537 12.78 21.47 0.35
C ALA A 537 12.19 20.87 1.63
N HIS A 538 11.20 21.55 2.20
CA HIS A 538 10.37 20.95 3.23
C HIS A 538 9.26 20.15 2.57
N VAL A 539 9.21 18.84 2.83
CA VAL A 539 8.18 17.97 2.25
C VAL A 539 6.90 18.13 3.05
N LEU A 540 6.03 19.02 2.60
CA LEU A 540 4.80 19.40 3.30
C LEU A 540 3.87 18.22 3.58
N TRP A 541 3.81 17.23 2.68
CA TRP A 541 2.95 16.05 2.81
C TRP A 541 3.22 15.22 4.06
N TYR A 542 4.50 15.14 4.48
CA TYR A 542 4.94 14.27 5.56
C TYR A 542 5.51 15.05 6.77
N GLY A 543 5.71 16.34 6.64
CA GLY A 543 6.15 17.20 7.74
C GLY A 543 7.63 17.14 8.07
N TRP A 544 8.44 16.49 7.24
CA TRP A 544 9.88 16.46 7.41
C TRP A 544 10.65 17.24 6.32
N GLU A 545 11.90 17.49 6.61
CA GLU A 545 12.84 18.08 5.65
C GLU A 545 13.22 17.02 4.60
N GLN A 546 13.39 17.45 3.35
CA GLN A 546 13.73 16.53 2.28
C GLN A 546 15.08 15.84 2.55
N THR A 547 15.08 14.54 2.37
CA THR A 547 16.23 13.67 2.56
C THR A 547 16.72 13.10 1.24
N TRP A 548 17.94 12.57 1.24
CA TRP A 548 18.47 11.73 0.18
C TRP A 548 19.27 10.57 0.78
N SER A 549 19.34 9.47 0.05
CA SER A 549 20.13 8.30 0.43
C SER A 549 20.45 7.48 -0.79
N LEU A 550 21.60 6.80 -0.80
CA LEU A 550 21.92 5.79 -1.81
C LEU A 550 21.01 4.55 -1.70
N ASN A 551 20.24 4.42 -0.64
CA ASN A 551 19.15 3.43 -0.55
C ASN A 551 18.08 3.63 -1.65
N GLU A 552 17.97 4.85 -2.19
CA GLU A 552 17.05 5.20 -3.28
C GLU A 552 17.62 4.89 -4.68
N LEU A 553 18.84 4.39 -4.76
CA LEU A 553 19.51 4.17 -6.05
C LEU A 553 18.73 3.21 -6.99
N PRO A 554 18.12 2.10 -6.51
CA PRO A 554 17.28 1.26 -7.38
C PRO A 554 16.12 2.04 -8.02
N ASN A 555 15.43 2.88 -7.24
CA ASN A 555 14.36 3.75 -7.73
C ASN A 555 14.88 4.80 -8.70
N ALA A 556 16.02 5.42 -8.43
CA ALA A 556 16.63 6.40 -9.33
C ALA A 556 17.00 5.77 -10.69
N LEU A 557 17.49 4.53 -10.68
CA LEU A 557 17.86 3.83 -11.92
C LEU A 557 16.65 3.53 -12.80
N ILE A 558 15.49 3.15 -12.22
CA ILE A 558 14.29 2.89 -13.03
C ILE A 558 13.56 4.16 -13.48
N LEU A 559 13.77 5.29 -12.79
CA LEU A 559 13.12 6.56 -13.09
C LEU A 559 13.95 7.47 -14.02
N CYS A 560 15.20 7.09 -14.32
CA CYS A 560 16.06 7.90 -15.17
C CYS A 560 15.52 7.98 -16.59
N SER A 561 15.20 9.19 -17.03
CA SER A 561 14.68 9.44 -18.39
C SER A 561 15.74 9.45 -19.48
N ASP A 562 17.02 9.36 -19.14
CA ASP A 562 18.13 9.40 -20.11
C ASP A 562 18.35 8.03 -20.79
N ILE A 563 17.66 6.99 -20.35
CA ILE A 563 17.75 5.62 -20.84
C ILE A 563 16.42 5.16 -21.47
N PRO A 564 16.42 4.09 -22.28
CA PRO A 564 15.18 3.53 -22.79
C PRO A 564 14.43 2.71 -21.73
N TRP A 565 13.11 2.83 -21.76
CA TRP A 565 12.18 1.99 -21.03
C TRP A 565 11.41 1.11 -22.00
N VAL A 566 11.29 -0.17 -21.72
CA VAL A 566 10.57 -1.10 -22.58
C VAL A 566 9.51 -1.89 -21.81
N ASP A 567 8.41 -2.20 -22.48
CA ASP A 567 7.29 -2.99 -21.96
C ASP A 567 7.56 -4.50 -22.01
N ALA A 568 6.51 -5.30 -21.78
CA ALA A 568 6.55 -6.75 -21.79
C ALA A 568 6.86 -7.35 -23.18
N ASP A 569 6.64 -6.63 -24.29
CA ASP A 569 7.02 -7.04 -25.63
C ASP A 569 8.46 -6.68 -25.99
N GLY A 570 9.12 -5.87 -25.19
CA GLY A 570 10.45 -5.34 -25.46
C GLY A 570 10.45 -4.12 -26.36
N GLU A 571 9.32 -3.42 -26.45
CA GLU A 571 9.14 -2.19 -27.21
C GLU A 571 9.12 -0.97 -26.29
N ARG A 572 9.62 0.18 -26.77
CA ARG A 572 9.45 1.45 -26.06
C ARG A 572 7.98 1.86 -26.12
N PHE A 573 7.46 2.43 -25.04
CA PHE A 573 6.05 2.79 -24.90
C PHE A 573 5.81 4.30 -24.75
N GLU A 574 6.86 5.12 -24.55
CA GLU A 574 6.77 6.57 -24.46
C GLU A 574 8.12 7.28 -24.66
N ALA A 575 8.12 8.62 -24.61
CA ALA A 575 9.30 9.48 -24.66
C ALA A 575 10.06 9.55 -23.32
N GLU A 576 10.17 8.52 -22.58
CA GLU A 576 10.74 8.37 -21.23
C GLU A 576 10.85 9.67 -20.43
N GLY A 577 10.18 9.74 -19.32
CA GLY A 577 10.13 10.93 -18.46
C GLY A 577 8.89 11.79 -18.64
N GLU A 578 7.91 11.37 -19.44
CA GLU A 578 6.57 11.94 -19.36
C GLU A 578 5.97 11.63 -17.99
N LEU A 579 5.54 12.68 -17.30
CA LEU A 579 4.88 12.52 -16.02
C LEU A 579 3.57 11.73 -16.22
N PHE A 580 3.39 10.66 -15.44
CA PHE A 580 2.21 9.78 -15.52
C PHE A 580 2.09 8.91 -16.79
N GLY A 581 3.18 8.67 -17.52
CA GLY A 581 3.18 7.85 -18.75
C GLY A 581 3.31 6.35 -18.52
N TRP A 582 3.76 5.91 -17.37
CA TRP A 582 4.10 4.50 -17.07
C TRP A 582 2.96 3.50 -17.31
N TRP A 583 1.71 3.92 -17.16
CA TRP A 583 0.54 3.08 -17.40
C TRP A 583 0.50 2.44 -18.79
N LYS A 584 1.17 3.04 -19.78
CA LYS A 584 1.21 2.54 -21.16
C LYS A 584 1.92 1.19 -21.28
N ALA A 585 2.85 0.90 -20.38
CA ALA A 585 3.52 -0.40 -20.29
C ALA A 585 2.73 -1.44 -19.49
N GLY A 586 1.59 -1.08 -18.90
CA GLY A 586 0.88 -1.94 -17.96
C GLY A 586 1.48 -1.86 -16.55
N PRO A 587 1.37 -2.94 -15.75
CA PRO A 587 1.83 -2.96 -14.36
C PRO A 587 3.33 -2.80 -14.17
N SER A 588 4.14 -3.17 -15.17
CA SER A 588 5.60 -3.10 -15.06
C SER A 588 6.28 -2.80 -16.39
N TYR A 589 7.55 -2.39 -16.31
CA TYR A 589 8.43 -2.12 -17.45
C TYR A 589 9.88 -2.45 -17.09
N TRP A 590 10.77 -2.45 -18.07
CA TRP A 590 12.20 -2.61 -17.88
C TRP A 590 12.95 -1.33 -18.20
N ALA A 591 13.77 -0.86 -17.27
CA ALA A 591 14.75 0.22 -17.48
C ALA A 591 16.09 -0.39 -17.90
N VAL A 592 16.59 -0.03 -19.09
CA VAL A 592 17.73 -0.70 -19.73
C VAL A 592 18.97 0.19 -19.68
N TRP A 593 20.05 -0.32 -19.08
CA TRP A 593 21.33 0.36 -18.89
C TRP A 593 22.46 -0.39 -19.58
N SER A 594 23.46 0.35 -20.09
CA SER A 594 24.75 -0.18 -20.49
C SER A 594 25.82 0.06 -19.43
N GLN A 595 26.93 -0.68 -19.50
CA GLN A 595 28.08 -0.43 -18.64
C GLN A 595 28.61 1.00 -18.78
N ASP A 596 28.73 1.52 -20.02
CA ASP A 596 29.23 2.89 -20.26
C ASP A 596 28.35 3.94 -19.54
N GLN A 597 27.01 3.74 -19.50
CA GLN A 597 26.09 4.61 -18.77
C GLN A 597 26.23 4.47 -17.26
N ILE A 598 26.42 3.25 -16.75
CA ILE A 598 26.69 3.00 -15.31
C ILE A 598 28.02 3.63 -14.90
N ASP A 599 29.06 3.55 -15.73
CA ASP A 599 30.35 4.22 -15.51
C ASP A 599 30.14 5.76 -15.47
N GLY A 600 29.27 6.28 -16.32
CA GLY A 600 28.87 7.68 -16.29
C GLY A 600 28.22 8.10 -14.98
N ILE A 601 27.31 7.29 -14.44
CA ILE A 601 26.70 7.52 -13.11
C ILE A 601 27.75 7.46 -12.00
N ALA A 602 28.64 6.48 -12.04
CA ALA A 602 29.70 6.35 -11.04
C ALA A 602 30.62 7.59 -11.00
N GLU A 603 30.97 8.14 -12.17
CA GLU A 603 31.90 9.26 -12.29
C GLU A 603 31.23 10.65 -12.14
N ASN A 604 30.04 10.83 -12.67
CA ASN A 604 29.40 12.15 -12.83
C ASN A 604 28.03 12.26 -12.13
N GLY A 605 27.42 11.15 -11.73
CA GLY A 605 26.06 11.13 -11.21
C GLY A 605 24.98 11.21 -12.29
N PHE A 606 23.74 11.33 -11.89
CA PHE A 606 22.59 11.54 -12.77
C PHE A 606 22.64 12.96 -13.38
N SER A 607 22.14 13.12 -14.60
CA SER A 607 22.15 14.40 -15.32
C SER A 607 21.29 15.49 -14.66
N SER A 608 20.33 15.10 -13.84
CA SER A 608 19.42 16.00 -13.10
C SER A 608 19.00 15.36 -11.78
N ASN A 609 18.45 16.17 -10.87
CA ASN A 609 17.83 15.66 -9.66
C ASN A 609 16.67 14.72 -10.02
N LEU A 610 16.63 13.54 -9.40
CA LEU A 610 15.55 12.57 -9.53
C LEU A 610 14.75 12.52 -8.24
N SER A 611 13.48 12.87 -8.34
CA SER A 611 12.54 12.67 -7.22
C SER A 611 12.15 11.21 -7.18
N THR A 612 12.52 10.51 -6.12
CA THR A 612 12.24 9.08 -5.91
C THR A 612 10.97 8.93 -5.08
N LEU A 613 9.85 9.41 -5.60
CA LEU A 613 8.52 9.18 -5.03
C LEU A 613 8.14 7.71 -5.30
N ALA A 614 8.64 6.83 -4.47
CA ALA A 614 8.24 5.44 -4.47
C ALA A 614 7.32 5.17 -3.28
N ALA A 615 6.59 4.07 -3.31
CA ALA A 615 5.66 3.68 -2.24
C ALA A 615 6.33 3.74 -0.86
N GLY A 616 6.06 4.80 -0.13
CA GLY A 616 6.59 5.05 1.21
C GLY A 616 7.96 5.72 1.28
N ASN A 617 8.77 5.66 0.24
CA ASN A 617 10.09 6.29 0.21
C ASN A 617 10.00 7.65 -0.51
N GLN A 618 10.42 8.69 0.15
CA GLN A 618 10.47 10.02 -0.41
C GLN A 618 11.87 10.60 -0.24
N GLY A 619 12.67 10.36 -1.23
CA GLY A 619 14.00 10.87 -1.31
C GLY A 619 14.21 11.70 -2.56
N LEU A 620 15.35 12.32 -2.66
CA LEU A 620 15.86 12.94 -3.85
C LEU A 620 17.24 12.35 -4.12
N MET A 621 17.45 11.79 -5.32
CA MET A 621 18.81 11.53 -5.77
C MET A 621 19.35 12.82 -6.42
N PRO A 622 20.36 13.47 -5.78
CA PRO A 622 20.93 14.71 -6.32
C PRO A 622 21.57 14.48 -7.69
N GLY A 623 21.28 15.36 -8.63
CA GLY A 623 21.96 15.38 -9.93
C GLY A 623 23.42 15.82 -9.81
N ASN A 624 24.24 15.37 -10.75
CA ASN A 624 25.67 15.69 -10.85
C ASN A 624 26.50 15.35 -9.59
N MET A 625 26.02 14.38 -8.81
CA MET A 625 26.74 13.83 -7.67
C MET A 625 27.33 12.46 -8.09
N PRO A 626 28.65 12.27 -8.12
CA PRO A 626 29.25 10.97 -8.40
C PRO A 626 28.74 9.87 -7.46
N VAL A 627 28.43 8.69 -8.01
CA VAL A 627 27.86 7.56 -7.26
C VAL A 627 28.69 6.30 -7.55
N PRO A 628 29.93 6.21 -7.07
CA PRO A 628 30.78 5.02 -7.31
C PRO A 628 30.20 3.75 -6.67
N GLU A 629 29.33 3.87 -5.68
CA GLU A 629 28.61 2.77 -5.02
C GLU A 629 27.64 2.04 -5.95
N VAL A 630 27.32 2.60 -7.13
CA VAL A 630 26.43 1.97 -8.10
C VAL A 630 26.88 0.57 -8.51
N TYR A 631 28.18 0.33 -8.55
CA TYR A 631 28.73 -1.00 -8.87
C TYR A 631 28.38 -2.01 -7.79
N ASP A 632 28.64 -1.69 -6.53
CA ASP A 632 28.36 -2.58 -5.40
C ASP A 632 26.86 -2.87 -5.27
N VAL A 633 26.02 -1.84 -5.48
CA VAL A 633 24.57 -1.99 -5.46
C VAL A 633 24.11 -2.90 -6.59
N LEU A 634 24.55 -2.68 -7.83
CA LEU A 634 24.15 -3.51 -8.98
C LEU A 634 24.65 -4.95 -8.83
N ASP A 635 25.91 -5.17 -8.41
CA ASP A 635 26.44 -6.52 -8.21
C ASP A 635 25.63 -7.28 -7.15
N LYS A 636 25.24 -6.63 -6.05
CA LYS A 636 24.36 -7.18 -5.03
C LYS A 636 22.98 -7.52 -5.59
N LEU A 637 22.36 -6.61 -6.34
CA LEU A 637 21.03 -6.80 -6.91
C LEU A 637 21.02 -7.89 -8.00
N VAL A 638 22.08 -8.01 -8.79
CA VAL A 638 22.26 -9.12 -9.74
C VAL A 638 22.39 -10.45 -9.01
N ALA A 639 23.18 -10.51 -7.94
CA ALA A 639 23.35 -11.72 -7.14
C ALA A 639 22.05 -12.16 -6.44
N GLN A 640 21.15 -11.21 -6.13
CA GLN A 640 19.84 -11.46 -5.54
C GLN A 640 18.75 -11.74 -6.58
N GLY A 641 19.03 -11.58 -7.89
CA GLY A 641 18.07 -11.82 -8.96
C GLY A 641 17.09 -10.66 -9.24
N TYR A 642 17.29 -9.49 -8.63
CA TYR A 642 16.48 -8.30 -8.89
C TYR A 642 16.88 -7.56 -10.16
N VAL A 643 18.10 -7.72 -10.61
CA VAL A 643 18.64 -7.11 -11.83
C VAL A 643 19.17 -8.22 -12.72
N VAL A 644 18.79 -8.19 -13.99
CA VAL A 644 19.35 -9.08 -15.00
C VAL A 644 20.54 -8.41 -15.68
N LYS A 645 21.57 -9.20 -16.02
CA LYS A 645 22.81 -8.72 -16.64
C LYS A 645 23.25 -9.68 -17.75
N ALA A 646 23.60 -9.13 -18.92
CA ALA A 646 24.06 -9.92 -20.05
C ALA A 646 25.09 -9.15 -20.91
N ASP A 647 25.86 -9.90 -21.71
CA ASP A 647 26.86 -9.29 -22.63
C ASP A 647 26.25 -8.79 -23.94
N THR A 648 25.06 -9.31 -24.31
CA THR A 648 24.36 -8.95 -25.55
C THR A 648 22.89 -8.61 -25.29
N TYR A 649 22.25 -7.89 -26.21
CA TYR A 649 20.82 -7.59 -26.14
C TYR A 649 19.96 -8.85 -26.25
N GLU A 650 20.35 -9.83 -27.07
CA GLU A 650 19.64 -11.09 -27.20
C GLU A 650 19.64 -11.89 -25.89
N GLU A 651 20.77 -11.94 -25.20
CA GLU A 651 20.88 -12.63 -23.89
C GLU A 651 20.11 -11.86 -22.82
N LEU A 652 20.15 -10.52 -22.84
CA LEU A 652 19.39 -9.69 -21.89
C LEU A 652 17.89 -9.91 -22.08
N ALA A 653 17.40 -9.87 -23.32
CA ALA A 653 16.00 -10.11 -23.66
C ALA A 653 15.50 -11.49 -23.16
N GLN A 654 16.32 -12.53 -23.32
CA GLN A 654 16.00 -13.88 -22.82
C GLN A 654 15.83 -13.90 -21.30
N GLN A 655 16.70 -13.18 -20.57
CA GLN A 655 16.59 -13.07 -19.11
C GLN A 655 15.40 -12.21 -18.67
N MET A 656 15.07 -11.18 -19.42
CA MET A 656 13.87 -10.33 -19.21
C MET A 656 12.56 -11.06 -19.53
N GLY A 657 12.62 -12.12 -20.36
CA GLY A 657 11.44 -12.84 -20.82
C GLY A 657 10.71 -12.17 -21.99
N VAL A 658 11.38 -11.24 -22.72
CA VAL A 658 10.83 -10.54 -23.89
C VAL A 658 11.36 -11.12 -25.19
N ASP A 659 10.71 -10.81 -26.35
CA ASP A 659 11.17 -11.31 -27.65
C ASP A 659 12.54 -10.72 -28.03
N PRO A 660 13.59 -11.55 -28.20
CA PRO A 660 14.95 -11.03 -28.46
C PRO A 660 15.08 -10.24 -29.77
N ALA A 661 14.28 -10.58 -30.80
CA ALA A 661 14.37 -9.87 -32.08
C ALA A 661 13.74 -8.48 -31.99
N THR A 662 12.58 -8.38 -31.35
CA THR A 662 11.90 -7.10 -31.09
C THR A 662 12.77 -6.20 -30.22
N PHE A 663 13.24 -6.73 -29.08
CA PHE A 663 14.06 -5.94 -28.15
C PHE A 663 15.37 -5.44 -28.78
N THR A 664 16.08 -6.31 -29.49
CA THR A 664 17.32 -5.89 -30.18
C THR A 664 17.06 -4.77 -31.17
N LYS A 665 15.98 -4.90 -31.95
CA LYS A 665 15.57 -3.84 -32.88
C LYS A 665 15.23 -2.53 -32.15
N THR A 666 14.50 -2.60 -31.06
CA THR A 666 14.16 -1.43 -30.22
C THR A 666 15.43 -0.69 -29.77
N MET A 667 16.45 -1.43 -29.31
CA MET A 667 17.72 -0.84 -28.86
C MET A 667 18.55 -0.26 -30.00
N GLU A 668 18.52 -0.90 -31.19
CA GLU A 668 19.15 -0.38 -32.41
C GLU A 668 18.48 0.92 -32.90
N ASP A 669 17.15 0.94 -32.94
CA ASP A 669 16.38 2.13 -33.32
C ASP A 669 16.63 3.29 -32.32
N TYR A 670 16.61 3.02 -31.00
CA TYR A 670 16.94 4.01 -29.99
C TYR A 670 18.37 4.57 -30.13
N THR A 671 19.34 3.70 -30.42
CA THR A 671 20.72 4.12 -30.69
C THR A 671 20.79 5.05 -31.91
N SER A 672 20.06 4.74 -32.98
CA SER A 672 19.96 5.60 -34.16
C SER A 672 19.34 6.97 -33.85
N TYR A 673 18.30 7.00 -32.97
CA TYR A 673 17.73 8.29 -32.54
C TYR A 673 18.75 9.12 -31.75
N CYS A 674 19.56 8.49 -30.92
CA CYS A 674 20.64 9.17 -30.20
C CYS A 674 21.71 9.76 -31.19
N GLU A 675 22.06 9.02 -32.24
CA GLU A 675 23.03 9.47 -33.28
C GLU A 675 22.47 10.63 -34.10
N THR A 676 21.18 10.60 -34.43
CA THR A 676 20.55 11.65 -35.24
C THR A 676 20.09 12.85 -34.43
N GLY A 677 19.90 12.68 -33.11
CA GLY A 677 19.31 13.65 -32.20
C GLY A 677 17.80 13.84 -32.42
N VAL A 678 17.12 12.87 -33.07
CA VAL A 678 15.69 12.92 -33.38
C VAL A 678 15.06 11.58 -33.05
N ASP A 679 14.19 11.56 -32.05
CA ASP A 679 13.34 10.41 -31.75
C ASP A 679 12.10 10.47 -32.67
N GLU A 680 12.09 9.60 -33.69
CA GLU A 680 10.99 9.53 -34.66
C GLU A 680 9.76 8.82 -34.13
N GLN A 681 9.92 8.05 -33.01
CA GLN A 681 8.85 7.23 -32.45
C GLN A 681 7.97 8.02 -31.47
N PHE A 682 8.57 8.72 -30.52
CA PHE A 682 7.85 9.40 -29.45
C PHE A 682 8.22 10.88 -29.28
N GLY A 683 9.22 11.38 -30.01
CA GLY A 683 9.64 12.78 -29.95
C GLY A 683 10.39 13.16 -28.67
N LYS A 684 11.11 12.23 -28.05
CA LYS A 684 11.96 12.49 -26.89
C LYS A 684 12.94 13.62 -27.18
N ALA A 685 13.09 14.55 -26.25
CA ALA A 685 13.95 15.73 -26.41
C ALA A 685 15.42 15.32 -26.68
N ALA A 686 16.07 15.99 -27.62
CA ALA A 686 17.42 15.62 -28.06
C ALA A 686 18.46 15.61 -26.93
N GLU A 687 18.33 16.47 -25.93
CA GLU A 687 19.19 16.52 -24.73
C GLU A 687 19.01 15.34 -23.80
N LYS A 688 17.93 14.55 -23.97
CA LYS A 688 17.60 13.33 -23.22
C LYS A 688 17.93 12.04 -23.99
N LEU A 689 18.36 12.16 -25.24
CA LEU A 689 18.78 11.02 -26.04
C LEU A 689 20.25 10.69 -25.74
N VAL A 690 20.45 9.80 -24.78
CA VAL A 690 21.78 9.32 -24.36
C VAL A 690 22.00 7.91 -24.93
N ALA A 691 23.02 7.77 -25.80
CA ALA A 691 23.32 6.49 -26.44
C ALA A 691 23.72 5.43 -25.38
N PRO A 692 23.22 4.20 -25.50
CA PRO A 692 23.54 3.13 -24.55
C PRO A 692 25.03 2.86 -24.42
N GLY A 693 25.81 2.88 -25.51
CA GLY A 693 27.22 2.55 -25.48
C GLY A 693 27.49 1.04 -25.38
N ASN A 694 28.60 0.66 -24.73
CA ASN A 694 29.04 -0.73 -24.65
C ASN A 694 28.43 -1.45 -23.44
N GLY A 695 28.24 -2.77 -23.61
CA GLY A 695 27.87 -3.67 -22.51
C GLY A 695 29.03 -4.00 -21.54
N PRO A 696 28.79 -4.84 -20.55
CA PRO A 696 27.55 -5.58 -20.34
C PRO A 696 26.34 -4.66 -20.12
N TYR A 697 25.17 -5.22 -20.39
CA TYR A 697 23.90 -4.51 -20.25
C TYR A 697 23.16 -5.00 -19.01
N TYR A 698 22.36 -4.11 -18.41
CA TYR A 698 21.57 -4.37 -17.21
C TYR A 698 20.11 -3.99 -17.48
N ALA A 699 19.19 -4.76 -16.93
CA ALA A 699 17.80 -4.36 -16.90
C ALA A 699 17.22 -4.49 -15.50
N LEU A 700 16.59 -3.40 -15.05
CA LEU A 700 15.89 -3.31 -13.77
C LEU A 700 14.40 -3.20 -14.04
N LYS A 701 13.60 -3.98 -13.28
CA LYS A 701 12.15 -3.91 -13.39
C LYS A 701 11.62 -2.72 -12.60
N GLY A 702 10.88 -1.85 -13.30
CA GLY A 702 10.09 -0.77 -12.73
C GLY A 702 8.63 -1.18 -12.69
N TYR A 703 7.91 -0.80 -11.64
CA TYR A 703 6.49 -1.09 -11.45
C TYR A 703 5.69 0.20 -11.42
N SER A 704 4.64 0.23 -12.23
CA SER A 704 3.66 1.33 -12.21
C SER A 704 2.88 1.28 -10.90
N ALA A 705 2.84 2.41 -10.20
CA ALA A 705 2.28 2.45 -8.84
C ALA A 705 0.94 3.19 -8.83
N ALA A 706 -0.11 2.47 -8.44
CA ALA A 706 -1.49 2.90 -8.47
C ALA A 706 -2.02 3.35 -7.10
N PHE A 707 -2.91 4.34 -7.10
CA PHE A 707 -3.67 4.76 -5.91
C PHE A 707 -5.02 4.06 -5.79
N ALA A 708 -5.69 3.81 -6.91
CA ALA A 708 -7.02 3.23 -6.96
C ALA A 708 -7.34 2.73 -8.36
N THR A 709 -8.31 1.84 -8.48
CA THR A 709 -8.99 1.56 -9.73
C THR A 709 -9.94 2.71 -10.10
N ASN A 710 -10.21 2.88 -11.39
CA ASN A 710 -11.08 3.92 -11.92
C ASN A 710 -12.36 3.39 -12.58
N GLY A 711 -12.45 2.08 -12.84
CA GLY A 711 -13.68 1.41 -13.26
C GLY A 711 -14.59 1.09 -12.09
N GLY A 712 -15.87 0.78 -12.35
CA GLY A 712 -16.77 0.45 -11.25
C GLY A 712 -18.19 0.10 -11.71
N LEU A 713 -19.13 0.22 -10.76
CA LEU A 713 -20.56 -0.02 -10.99
C LEU A 713 -21.15 1.06 -11.91
N ASP A 714 -22.13 0.66 -12.69
CA ASP A 714 -22.95 1.57 -13.47
C ASP A 714 -23.96 2.30 -12.58
N ILE A 715 -24.02 3.63 -12.72
CA ILE A 715 -24.91 4.50 -11.93
C ILE A 715 -25.61 5.53 -12.81
N ASN A 716 -26.73 6.06 -12.33
CA ASN A 716 -27.38 7.23 -12.91
C ASN A 716 -26.88 8.54 -12.27
N GLU A 717 -27.45 9.69 -12.68
CA GLU A 717 -27.13 11.03 -12.16
C GLU A 717 -27.52 11.25 -10.68
N ASN A 718 -28.31 10.34 -10.09
CA ASN A 718 -28.62 10.31 -8.67
C ASN A 718 -27.72 9.34 -7.88
N PHE A 719 -26.69 8.77 -8.53
CA PHE A 719 -25.76 7.77 -7.98
C PHE A 719 -26.42 6.44 -7.58
N GLU A 720 -27.65 6.16 -8.06
CA GLU A 720 -28.32 4.88 -7.88
C GLU A 720 -27.69 3.84 -8.80
N VAL A 721 -27.44 2.64 -8.28
CA VAL A 721 -26.83 1.54 -9.05
C VAL A 721 -27.84 0.97 -10.04
N LEU A 722 -27.39 0.79 -11.28
CA LEU A 722 -28.16 0.24 -12.37
C LEU A 722 -27.90 -1.26 -12.57
N GLN A 723 -28.86 -1.98 -13.12
CA GLN A 723 -28.65 -3.35 -13.61
C GLN A 723 -27.81 -3.36 -14.88
N ASP A 724 -27.43 -4.55 -15.36
CA ASP A 724 -26.69 -4.77 -16.61
C ASP A 724 -27.37 -4.18 -17.87
N ASP A 725 -28.67 -3.87 -17.81
CA ASP A 725 -29.36 -3.20 -18.92
C ASP A 725 -29.03 -1.71 -19.02
N GLY A 726 -28.35 -1.14 -18.03
CA GLY A 726 -27.96 0.27 -17.97
C GLY A 726 -29.11 1.26 -17.72
N GLU A 727 -30.32 0.78 -17.44
CA GLU A 727 -31.55 1.56 -17.29
C GLU A 727 -32.30 1.26 -15.98
N THR A 728 -32.34 0.00 -15.56
CA THR A 728 -33.14 -0.43 -14.40
C THR A 728 -32.38 -0.17 -13.10
N VAL A 729 -32.95 0.64 -12.21
CA VAL A 729 -32.38 0.93 -10.88
C VAL A 729 -32.53 -0.29 -9.97
N ILE A 730 -31.46 -0.67 -9.25
CA ILE A 730 -31.52 -1.59 -8.11
C ILE A 730 -31.98 -0.79 -6.89
N GLY A 731 -33.22 -1.00 -6.44
CA GLY A 731 -33.80 -0.22 -5.34
C GLY A 731 -32.98 -0.29 -4.05
N GLY A 732 -32.82 0.83 -3.38
CA GLY A 732 -32.12 0.91 -2.09
C GLY A 732 -30.60 0.76 -2.15
N LEU A 733 -29.97 0.88 -3.33
CA LEU A 733 -28.52 0.77 -3.51
C LEU A 733 -27.94 1.97 -4.26
N TRP A 734 -26.90 2.59 -3.67
CA TRP A 734 -26.10 3.68 -4.25
C TRP A 734 -24.63 3.29 -4.28
N ALA A 735 -23.87 3.88 -5.20
CA ALA A 735 -22.41 3.72 -5.25
C ALA A 735 -21.71 5.06 -5.51
N CYS A 736 -20.57 5.30 -4.83
CA CYS A 736 -19.86 6.57 -4.83
C CYS A 736 -18.35 6.39 -4.87
N GLY A 737 -17.63 7.43 -5.29
CA GLY A 737 -16.17 7.40 -5.39
C GLY A 737 -15.68 6.34 -6.35
N CYS A 738 -14.61 5.62 -5.99
CA CYS A 738 -14.00 4.62 -6.87
C CYS A 738 -14.90 3.40 -7.15
N ASP A 739 -15.93 3.14 -6.34
CA ASP A 739 -16.88 2.05 -6.63
C ASP A 739 -17.74 2.33 -7.88
N ALA A 740 -17.78 3.57 -8.37
CA ALA A 740 -18.56 3.97 -9.53
C ALA A 740 -17.86 4.99 -10.44
N SER A 741 -16.54 5.17 -10.32
CA SER A 741 -15.83 6.24 -11.05
C SER A 741 -15.69 5.99 -12.55
N GLY A 742 -15.93 4.78 -13.06
CA GLY A 742 -15.88 4.45 -14.48
C GLY A 742 -16.77 5.33 -15.35
N VAL A 743 -17.89 5.81 -14.79
CA VAL A 743 -18.81 6.75 -15.48
C VAL A 743 -18.17 8.09 -15.86
N MET A 744 -17.03 8.44 -15.27
CA MET A 744 -16.30 9.69 -15.46
C MET A 744 -15.26 9.62 -16.58
N TYR A 745 -14.84 8.44 -17.02
CA TYR A 745 -13.59 8.19 -17.75
C TYR A 745 -13.81 7.43 -19.06
N SER A 746 -12.74 7.18 -19.78
CA SER A 746 -12.70 6.38 -21.01
C SER A 746 -11.68 5.24 -20.85
N GLU A 747 -12.03 4.04 -21.32
CA GLU A 747 -11.10 2.90 -21.35
C GLU A 747 -9.90 3.07 -22.29
N LYS A 748 -9.97 4.05 -23.20
CA LYS A 748 -8.90 4.35 -24.18
C LYS A 748 -7.79 5.22 -23.62
N LYS A 749 -7.97 5.79 -22.43
CA LYS A 749 -7.10 6.84 -21.89
C LYS A 749 -6.95 6.68 -20.38
N PRO A 750 -5.88 7.21 -19.80
CA PRO A 750 -5.80 7.31 -18.35
C PRO A 750 -6.97 8.17 -17.83
N TYR A 751 -7.19 8.10 -16.53
CA TYR A 751 -8.18 8.99 -15.90
C TYR A 751 -7.89 10.46 -16.28
N VAL A 752 -8.95 11.26 -16.33
CA VAL A 752 -8.81 12.68 -16.66
C VAL A 752 -7.86 13.37 -15.70
N THR A 753 -6.73 13.86 -16.21
CA THR A 753 -5.66 14.45 -15.41
C THR A 753 -5.96 15.89 -14.97
N TYR A 754 -7.21 16.18 -14.64
CA TYR A 754 -7.56 17.40 -13.94
C TYR A 754 -7.29 17.20 -12.45
N GLY A 755 -6.44 18.04 -11.87
CA GLY A 755 -6.04 17.92 -10.48
C GLY A 755 -7.23 17.85 -9.54
N GLY A 756 -7.23 16.81 -8.71
CA GLY A 756 -8.27 16.59 -7.74
C GLY A 756 -9.61 16.05 -8.25
N ALA A 757 -9.70 15.63 -9.53
CA ALA A 757 -10.97 15.12 -10.08
C ALA A 757 -11.47 13.89 -9.32
N ALA A 758 -10.64 12.89 -9.06
CA ALA A 758 -11.04 11.67 -8.38
C ALA A 758 -11.50 11.94 -6.93
N ILE A 759 -10.72 12.70 -6.16
CA ILE A 759 -11.10 13.01 -4.76
C ILE A 759 -12.29 14.00 -4.72
N GLY A 760 -12.38 14.92 -5.66
CA GLY A 760 -13.54 15.81 -5.82
C GLY A 760 -14.82 15.05 -6.13
N PHE A 761 -14.75 14.04 -7.02
CA PHE A 761 -15.86 13.15 -7.29
C PHE A 761 -16.23 12.32 -6.05
N ALA A 762 -15.26 11.81 -5.31
CA ALA A 762 -15.54 11.05 -4.09
C ALA A 762 -16.31 11.87 -3.06
N TYR A 763 -15.90 13.11 -2.77
CA TYR A 763 -16.63 13.97 -1.84
C TYR A 763 -18.02 14.38 -2.37
N THR A 764 -18.09 14.71 -3.67
CA THR A 764 -19.34 15.22 -4.27
C THR A 764 -20.38 14.13 -4.43
N SER A 765 -19.99 12.96 -4.99
CA SER A 765 -20.90 11.82 -5.13
C SER A 765 -21.40 11.33 -3.77
N GLY A 766 -20.48 11.22 -2.78
CA GLY A 766 -20.86 10.85 -1.42
C GLY A 766 -21.87 11.83 -0.80
N ARG A 767 -21.57 13.14 -0.85
CA ARG A 767 -22.49 14.17 -0.31
C ARG A 767 -23.89 14.10 -0.94
N LEU A 768 -23.97 14.00 -2.26
CA LEU A 768 -25.25 13.97 -2.97
C LEU A 768 -26.01 12.66 -2.71
N ALA A 769 -25.35 11.52 -2.87
CA ALA A 769 -25.96 10.22 -2.62
C ALA A 769 -26.42 10.05 -1.17
N GLY A 770 -25.67 10.60 -0.20
CA GLY A 770 -26.07 10.61 1.21
C GLY A 770 -27.41 11.32 1.42
N GLY A 771 -27.61 12.47 0.78
CA GLY A 771 -28.88 13.18 0.78
C GLY A 771 -30.01 12.37 0.13
N TYR A 772 -29.79 11.85 -1.08
CA TYR A 772 -30.79 11.06 -1.81
C TYR A 772 -31.18 9.78 -1.06
N ALA A 773 -30.22 9.08 -0.51
CA ALA A 773 -30.45 7.85 0.26
C ALA A 773 -31.23 8.13 1.57
N ALA A 774 -30.99 9.26 2.23
CA ALA A 774 -31.76 9.68 3.41
C ALA A 774 -33.20 10.02 3.04
N ASP A 775 -33.44 10.77 1.95
CA ASP A 775 -34.77 11.09 1.46
C ASP A 775 -35.55 9.82 1.09
N TYR A 776 -34.91 8.90 0.38
CA TYR A 776 -35.49 7.60 0.06
C TYR A 776 -35.85 6.80 1.32
N ALA A 777 -34.98 6.74 2.31
CA ALA A 777 -35.21 6.02 3.58
C ALA A 777 -36.34 6.67 4.40
N ALA A 778 -36.50 7.99 4.32
CA ALA A 778 -37.58 8.74 4.94
C ALA A 778 -38.91 8.61 4.19
N GLY A 779 -38.91 8.08 2.97
CA GLY A 779 -40.12 8.03 2.10
C GLY A 779 -40.49 9.39 1.55
N VAL A 780 -39.56 10.32 1.46
CA VAL A 780 -39.73 11.64 0.79
C VAL A 780 -39.27 11.44 -0.66
N GLN A 781 -40.19 11.50 -1.61
CA GLN A 781 -39.89 11.50 -3.06
C GLN A 781 -40.27 12.84 -3.64
#